data_d17f11c62d6168c8353e4a4d61b4dc60
#
_entry.id   d17f11c62d6168c8353e4a4d61b4dc60
#
_cell.length_a   1.000
_cell.length_b   1.000
_cell.length_c   1.000
_cell.angle_alpha   90.00
_cell.angle_beta   90.00
_cell.angle_gamma   90.00
#
_symmetry.space_group_name_H-M   'P 1'
#
loop_
_entity.id
_entity.type
_entity.pdbx_description
1 polymer ?
#
loop_
_entity_poly.entity_id
_entity_poly.type
_entity_poly.pdbx_seq_one_letter_code
_entity_poly.pdbx_strand_id
1 'polypeptide(L)'
;MTFDKFTIKAQEAVQSAVNKAQMAQNQAIEPVHLLAGIMDKGKDVTQFIFQKLGVNPQQIETLVESEIAHLPKVQGGEPYFTNATNEILQKAMAEAARMGDEYVAIEPILMAIMQTQNTAGRILRDAGMTKDEVEKAIAALRQGKKVDDAQADENYQALAKYAQNLIDKARNGKLDPVIGRDEEIRRVLLILSRRTKNNPILIGEPGTGKTAIVEGLAQRIVRGDVPENLKNKQLFSLDMGALVAGAKYKGEFEERLKSVIKEVTQADGNIILFIDEIHTLVGAGGGEGAMDAANILKPALARGELRAIGATTLNEYQKYFEKDKALERRFQTVMVDEPDEIDAISILRGLKERYENHHKVRIQDDACIAAVKLSERYISDRFLPDKAIDLMDEAAAKLRMERDSVPEELDEIDRHLKQLEIEREAIRSEIKHRQGSGAEDDAAANLHDSLDKLDKEIAQLGEQERQYRAKWESEKALVNKIQQDKQEMENLKFEADKAEREGNYGRVAEIRYGRLKSIQDDIDHIQQQLRGTQGGDAMVREEVTADDIAEVVSRWTGIPVSKMMQSEREKLLHLEDELHHRVVGQDEAIKAVADAVRRSRAGLQDPKRPIASFIFLGTTGVGKTELAKALAEYLFNDENMMTRIDMSEYQEKFSVTRLIGAPPGYVGYDEGGQLTEAVRRKPYSVVLFDEIEKAHPDVFNTLLQVLDDGRLTDNKGRVVNFKNTIIIMTSNATREMLGKIMRPEFLNRIDDIITFHPLTQEEISKIVELQMQKLQKMTAEQGVTLTWTKAAIDYLSRVGFDPTFGARPVKRAIQDYVLNDLSRMLLAERVSKDKPITVDVADDHIVFSN
;
A
#
# COMPACT_ATOMS: atom_id res chain seq x y z
N MET A 1 36.29 -36.95 25.81
CA MET A 1 35.57 -36.06 26.73
C MET A 1 34.12 -36.02 26.24
N THR A 2 33.13 -36.35 27.08
CA THR A 2 31.71 -36.21 26.73
C THR A 2 31.29 -34.77 27.04
N PHE A 3 30.59 -34.12 26.14
CA PHE A 3 30.14 -32.74 26.27
C PHE A 3 28.70 -32.64 26.80
N ASP A 4 28.20 -33.74 27.41
CA ASP A 4 26.82 -33.84 27.91
C ASP A 4 26.46 -32.79 29.01
N LYS A 5 27.47 -32.25 29.68
CA LYS A 5 27.34 -31.17 30.67
C LYS A 5 27.58 -29.76 30.13
N PHE A 6 27.66 -29.59 28.80
CA PHE A 6 27.79 -28.28 28.19
C PHE A 6 26.43 -27.86 27.64
N THR A 7 26.19 -26.57 27.65
CA THR A 7 25.02 -25.99 26.98
C THR A 7 25.09 -26.23 25.49
N ILE A 8 23.98 -26.19 24.78
CA ILE A 8 23.96 -26.40 23.32
C ILE A 8 24.85 -25.41 22.60
N LYS A 9 24.83 -24.12 22.96
CA LYS A 9 25.74 -23.12 22.41
C LYS A 9 27.21 -23.38 22.71
N ALA A 10 27.52 -23.83 23.90
CA ALA A 10 28.88 -24.18 24.27
C ALA A 10 29.38 -25.39 23.47
N GLN A 11 28.53 -26.39 23.25
CA GLN A 11 28.84 -27.55 22.35
C GLN A 11 29.06 -27.08 20.91
N GLU A 12 28.17 -26.22 20.40
CA GLU A 12 28.32 -25.64 19.06
C GLU A 12 29.58 -24.78 18.92
N ALA A 13 29.99 -24.03 19.95
CA ALA A 13 31.23 -23.28 19.98
C ALA A 13 32.46 -24.18 19.92
N VAL A 14 32.46 -25.27 20.65
CA VAL A 14 33.52 -26.30 20.57
C VAL A 14 33.55 -26.95 19.20
N GLN A 15 32.42 -27.29 18.63
CA GLN A 15 32.34 -27.85 17.28
C GLN A 15 32.79 -26.84 16.20
N SER A 16 32.46 -25.57 16.38
CA SER A 16 32.96 -24.49 15.52
C SER A 16 34.49 -24.37 15.60
N ALA A 17 35.06 -24.49 16.79
CA ALA A 17 36.51 -24.52 16.97
C ALA A 17 37.17 -25.67 16.19
N VAL A 18 36.58 -26.87 16.22
CA VAL A 18 37.03 -28.03 15.42
C VAL A 18 36.96 -27.74 13.93
N ASN A 19 35.85 -27.19 13.48
CA ASN A 19 35.63 -26.86 12.06
C ASN A 19 36.62 -25.78 11.57
N LYS A 20 36.88 -24.76 12.39
CA LYS A 20 37.85 -23.70 12.07
C LYS A 20 39.27 -24.25 11.99
N ALA A 21 39.64 -25.16 12.89
CA ALA A 21 40.93 -25.84 12.83
C ALA A 21 41.09 -26.66 11.53
N GLN A 22 40.03 -27.42 11.15
CA GLN A 22 40.02 -28.17 9.91
C GLN A 22 40.15 -27.28 8.66
N MET A 23 39.36 -26.18 8.62
CA MET A 23 39.44 -25.23 7.50
C MET A 23 40.81 -24.58 7.38
N ALA A 24 41.48 -24.28 8.50
CA ALA A 24 42.81 -23.75 8.55
C ALA A 24 43.92 -24.80 8.29
N GLN A 25 43.57 -26.09 8.13
CA GLN A 25 44.48 -27.22 8.00
C GLN A 25 45.36 -27.45 9.25
N ASN A 26 44.88 -27.03 10.43
CA ASN A 26 45.56 -27.30 11.68
C ASN A 26 45.04 -28.58 12.29
N GLN A 27 45.93 -29.57 12.54
CA GLN A 27 45.60 -30.82 13.18
C GLN A 27 45.37 -30.68 14.72
N ALA A 28 46.13 -29.74 15.33
CA ALA A 28 46.03 -29.46 16.76
C ALA A 28 44.97 -28.37 17.00
N ILE A 29 43.94 -28.64 17.75
CA ILE A 29 42.90 -27.65 18.18
C ILE A 29 43.46 -26.89 19.37
N GLU A 30 44.01 -25.71 19.10
CA GLU A 30 44.62 -24.81 20.08
C GLU A 30 43.57 -23.91 20.75
N PRO A 31 43.86 -23.31 21.93
CA PRO A 31 42.97 -22.37 22.62
C PRO A 31 42.47 -21.19 21.75
N VAL A 32 43.23 -20.77 20.73
CA VAL A 32 42.80 -19.73 19.79
C VAL A 32 41.62 -20.18 18.91
N HIS A 33 41.54 -21.48 18.54
CA HIS A 33 40.39 -22.02 17.83
C HIS A 33 39.17 -22.05 18.72
N LEU A 34 39.32 -22.35 20.01
CA LEU A 34 38.22 -22.35 20.99
C LEU A 34 37.69 -20.93 21.18
N LEU A 35 38.56 -19.93 21.30
CA LEU A 35 38.15 -18.52 21.37
C LEU A 35 37.41 -18.10 20.09
N ALA A 36 37.92 -18.48 18.92
CA ALA A 36 37.26 -18.22 17.63
C ALA A 36 35.88 -18.89 17.56
N GLY A 37 35.73 -20.11 18.09
CA GLY A 37 34.44 -20.82 18.15
C GLY A 37 33.44 -20.14 19.10
N ILE A 38 33.90 -19.65 20.25
CA ILE A 38 33.09 -18.89 21.20
C ILE A 38 32.61 -17.55 20.59
N MET A 39 33.51 -16.86 19.87
CA MET A 39 33.16 -15.58 19.21
C MET A 39 32.17 -15.80 18.06
N ASP A 40 32.17 -16.95 17.40
CA ASP A 40 31.24 -17.32 16.34
C ASP A 40 29.86 -17.71 16.89
N LYS A 41 29.77 -18.69 17.79
CA LYS A 41 28.51 -19.25 18.30
C LYS A 41 28.00 -18.59 19.57
N GLY A 42 28.88 -18.05 20.39
CA GLY A 42 28.56 -17.27 21.60
C GLY A 42 28.64 -15.76 21.38
N LYS A 43 28.37 -15.27 20.18
CA LYS A 43 28.49 -13.87 19.79
C LYS A 43 27.73 -12.91 20.74
N ASP A 44 26.52 -13.28 21.14
CA ASP A 44 25.69 -12.48 22.04
C ASP A 44 26.38 -12.23 23.40
N VAL A 45 26.94 -13.30 23.97
CA VAL A 45 27.63 -13.27 25.27
C VAL A 45 28.96 -12.54 25.16
N THR A 46 29.74 -12.86 24.14
CA THR A 46 31.05 -12.25 23.94
C THR A 46 30.96 -10.76 23.59
N GLN A 47 30.02 -10.36 22.71
CA GLN A 47 29.79 -8.96 22.40
C GLN A 47 29.38 -8.13 23.62
N PHE A 48 28.46 -8.65 24.44
CA PHE A 48 28.05 -7.96 25.67
C PHE A 48 29.24 -7.74 26.59
N ILE A 49 30.03 -8.81 26.85
CA ILE A 49 31.20 -8.71 27.73
C ILE A 49 32.21 -7.70 27.18
N PHE A 50 32.57 -7.79 25.89
CA PHE A 50 33.53 -6.90 25.24
C PHE A 50 33.06 -5.46 25.24
N GLN A 51 31.80 -5.20 24.89
CA GLN A 51 31.22 -3.84 24.93
C GLN A 51 31.21 -3.27 26.36
N LYS A 52 30.85 -4.09 27.36
CA LYS A 52 30.83 -3.67 28.75
C LYS A 52 32.23 -3.25 29.27
N LEU A 53 33.27 -3.88 28.70
CA LEU A 53 34.66 -3.62 29.02
C LEU A 53 35.33 -2.58 28.08
N GLY A 54 34.58 -2.05 27.13
CA GLY A 54 35.10 -1.08 26.15
C GLY A 54 36.09 -1.67 25.14
N VAL A 55 36.08 -3.00 24.94
CA VAL A 55 36.95 -3.71 24.02
C VAL A 55 36.26 -3.87 22.66
N ASN A 56 37.03 -3.64 21.57
CA ASN A 56 36.49 -3.81 20.21
C ASN A 56 36.52 -5.27 19.78
N PRO A 57 35.37 -5.93 19.58
CA PRO A 57 35.29 -7.35 19.18
C PRO A 57 36.01 -7.66 17.87
N GLN A 58 35.95 -6.74 16.88
CA GLN A 58 36.60 -6.93 15.57
C GLN A 58 38.11 -6.96 15.63
N GLN A 59 38.72 -6.18 16.56
CA GLN A 59 40.17 -6.25 16.76
C GLN A 59 40.60 -7.62 17.32
N ILE A 60 39.82 -8.15 18.27
CA ILE A 60 40.10 -9.51 18.80
C ILE A 60 39.96 -10.56 17.74
N GLU A 61 38.90 -10.48 16.93
CA GLU A 61 38.65 -11.43 15.84
C GLU A 61 39.81 -11.44 14.83
N THR A 62 40.27 -10.28 14.41
CA THR A 62 41.43 -10.14 13.52
C THR A 62 42.70 -10.73 14.09
N LEU A 63 42.98 -10.51 15.39
CA LEU A 63 44.14 -11.07 16.06
C LEU A 63 44.07 -12.59 16.19
N VAL A 64 42.91 -13.12 16.52
CA VAL A 64 42.63 -14.55 16.59
C VAL A 64 42.81 -15.23 15.25
N GLU A 65 42.28 -14.65 14.18
CA GLU A 65 42.46 -15.15 12.80
C GLU A 65 43.93 -15.13 12.35
N SER A 66 44.63 -14.06 12.69
CA SER A 66 46.07 -13.95 12.41
C SER A 66 46.88 -15.04 13.13
N GLU A 67 46.60 -15.29 14.39
CA GLU A 67 47.27 -16.36 15.14
C GLU A 67 46.94 -17.77 14.59
N ILE A 68 45.68 -18.01 14.23
CA ILE A 68 45.28 -19.28 13.58
C ILE A 68 46.06 -19.48 12.26
N ALA A 69 46.23 -18.43 11.48
CA ALA A 69 46.94 -18.50 10.21
C ALA A 69 48.44 -18.85 10.35
N HIS A 70 49.04 -18.51 11.51
CA HIS A 70 50.44 -18.79 11.83
C HIS A 70 50.70 -20.20 12.38
N LEU A 71 49.64 -20.94 12.76
CA LEU A 71 49.80 -22.29 13.28
C LEU A 71 50.23 -23.29 12.19
N PRO A 72 50.95 -24.37 12.57
CA PRO A 72 51.42 -25.39 11.64
C PRO A 72 50.27 -26.02 10.86
N LYS A 73 50.45 -26.10 9.51
CA LYS A 73 49.47 -26.74 8.62
C LYS A 73 49.88 -28.19 8.34
N VAL A 74 48.97 -29.11 8.53
CA VAL A 74 49.19 -30.55 8.32
C VAL A 74 48.08 -31.09 7.44
N GLN A 75 48.39 -31.79 6.36
CA GLN A 75 47.41 -32.45 5.51
C GLN A 75 47.17 -33.88 5.96
N GLY A 76 45.88 -34.27 6.14
CA GLY A 76 45.49 -35.68 6.26
C GLY A 76 45.46 -36.30 7.66
N GLY A 77 45.52 -35.49 8.72
CA GLY A 77 45.38 -36.01 10.10
C GLY A 77 44.00 -35.70 10.71
N GLU A 78 43.50 -36.57 11.60
CA GLU A 78 42.31 -36.26 12.40
C GLU A 78 42.62 -35.12 13.41
N PRO A 79 41.75 -34.14 13.57
CA PRO A 79 41.98 -33.07 14.52
C PRO A 79 41.88 -33.58 15.96
N TYR A 80 42.77 -33.12 16.84
CA TYR A 80 42.76 -33.47 18.24
C TYR A 80 42.92 -32.23 19.11
N PHE A 81 42.31 -32.27 20.30
CA PHE A 81 42.46 -31.20 21.30
C PHE A 81 43.83 -31.23 21.95
N THR A 82 44.52 -30.10 21.96
CA THR A 82 45.81 -30.00 22.68
C THR A 82 45.62 -30.14 24.21
N ASN A 83 46.67 -30.42 24.91
CA ASN A 83 46.63 -30.46 26.38
C ASN A 83 46.14 -29.13 26.97
N ALA A 84 46.56 -27.98 26.38
CA ALA A 84 46.13 -26.65 26.79
C ALA A 84 44.62 -26.45 26.60
N THR A 85 44.07 -26.89 25.47
CA THR A 85 42.62 -26.80 25.20
C THR A 85 41.82 -27.72 26.14
N ASN A 86 42.32 -28.95 26.41
CA ASN A 86 41.69 -29.85 27.35
C ASN A 86 41.70 -29.31 28.79
N GLU A 87 42.80 -28.68 29.20
CA GLU A 87 42.91 -28.00 30.51
C GLU A 87 41.89 -26.87 30.65
N ILE A 88 41.69 -26.07 29.59
CA ILE A 88 40.69 -25.00 29.59
C ILE A 88 39.29 -25.57 29.75
N LEU A 89 38.93 -26.63 29.01
CA LEU A 89 37.60 -27.25 29.12
C LEU A 89 37.36 -27.86 30.52
N GLN A 90 38.40 -28.43 31.14
CA GLN A 90 38.29 -28.94 32.53
C GLN A 90 38.14 -27.77 33.53
N LYS A 91 38.90 -26.68 33.37
CA LYS A 91 38.75 -25.47 34.20
C LYS A 91 37.38 -24.81 34.02
N ALA A 92 36.82 -24.81 32.80
CA ALA A 92 35.49 -24.31 32.55
C ALA A 92 34.42 -25.09 33.32
N MET A 93 34.58 -26.43 33.46
CA MET A 93 33.70 -27.21 34.33
C MET A 93 33.83 -26.83 35.80
N ALA A 94 35.04 -26.58 36.25
CA ALA A 94 35.27 -26.15 37.65
C ALA A 94 34.74 -24.74 37.92
N GLU A 95 34.85 -23.82 36.95
CA GLU A 95 34.29 -22.48 37.04
C GLU A 95 32.73 -22.51 37.00
N ALA A 96 32.10 -23.34 36.18
CA ALA A 96 30.66 -23.53 36.18
C ALA A 96 30.19 -24.03 37.54
N ALA A 97 30.86 -25.05 38.12
CA ALA A 97 30.53 -25.56 39.44
C ALA A 97 30.72 -24.46 40.54
N ARG A 98 31.75 -23.59 40.41
CA ARG A 98 31.97 -22.48 41.34
C ARG A 98 30.84 -21.44 41.26
N MET A 99 30.29 -21.22 40.04
CA MET A 99 29.16 -20.32 39.83
C MET A 99 27.80 -20.98 40.26
N GLY A 100 27.81 -22.25 40.57
CA GLY A 100 26.63 -23.00 41.01
C GLY A 100 25.76 -23.49 39.83
N ASP A 101 26.38 -23.66 38.67
CA ASP A 101 25.72 -24.06 37.41
C ASP A 101 25.77 -25.59 37.26
N GLU A 102 24.73 -26.18 36.68
CA GLU A 102 24.68 -27.61 36.32
C GLU A 102 25.30 -27.86 34.94
N TYR A 103 25.28 -26.87 34.06
CA TYR A 103 25.84 -26.91 32.70
C TYR A 103 26.94 -25.87 32.51
N VAL A 104 27.89 -26.20 31.66
CA VAL A 104 29.00 -25.31 31.25
C VAL A 104 28.52 -24.42 30.06
N ALA A 105 28.33 -23.13 30.29
CA ALA A 105 27.96 -22.15 29.31
C ALA A 105 29.21 -21.54 28.63
N ILE A 106 29.02 -20.55 27.79
CA ILE A 106 30.07 -19.80 27.07
C ILE A 106 30.99 -19.04 28.04
N GLU A 107 30.41 -18.41 29.09
CA GLU A 107 31.15 -17.55 30.02
C GLU A 107 32.18 -18.31 30.86
N PRO A 108 31.87 -19.47 31.45
CA PRO A 108 32.89 -20.31 32.11
C PRO A 108 34.05 -20.70 31.20
N ILE A 109 33.80 -20.94 29.91
CA ILE A 109 34.88 -21.24 28.95
C ILE A 109 35.76 -20.01 28.73
N LEU A 110 35.14 -18.85 28.52
CA LEU A 110 35.87 -17.57 28.36
C LEU A 110 36.72 -17.27 29.59
N MET A 111 36.19 -17.47 30.81
CA MET A 111 36.93 -17.35 32.06
C MET A 111 38.09 -18.30 32.14
N ALA A 112 37.94 -19.55 31.77
CA ALA A 112 38.99 -20.54 31.78
C ALA A 112 40.12 -20.24 30.80
N ILE A 113 39.80 -19.70 29.63
CA ILE A 113 40.79 -19.21 28.64
C ILE A 113 41.65 -18.11 29.27
N MET A 114 41.04 -17.15 29.98
CA MET A 114 41.75 -16.04 30.58
C MET A 114 42.65 -16.48 31.77
N GLN A 115 42.21 -17.49 32.53
CA GLN A 115 42.89 -17.98 33.70
C GLN A 115 44.09 -18.89 33.36
N THR A 116 44.17 -19.34 32.11
CA THR A 116 45.23 -20.30 31.69
C THR A 116 46.29 -19.51 30.91
N GLN A 117 47.53 -19.95 31.03
CA GLN A 117 48.64 -19.38 30.23
C GLN A 117 48.59 -19.94 28.80
N ASN A 118 47.95 -19.22 27.91
CA ASN A 118 47.80 -19.62 26.50
C ASN A 118 47.73 -18.36 25.61
N THR A 119 47.88 -18.54 24.31
CA THR A 119 47.87 -17.46 23.31
C THR A 119 46.53 -16.72 23.29
N ALA A 120 45.40 -17.41 23.31
CA ALA A 120 44.09 -16.80 23.34
C ALA A 120 43.87 -15.92 24.59
N GLY A 121 44.26 -16.43 25.77
CA GLY A 121 44.20 -15.64 27.01
C GLY A 121 45.17 -14.43 27.01
N ARG A 122 46.29 -14.51 26.29
CA ARG A 122 47.20 -13.36 26.09
C ARG A 122 46.49 -12.30 25.25
N ILE A 123 45.89 -12.64 24.14
CA ILE A 123 45.14 -11.71 23.26
C ILE A 123 44.06 -10.94 24.06
N LEU A 124 43.30 -11.64 24.91
CA LEU A 124 42.27 -11.00 25.74
C LEU A 124 42.85 -10.06 26.78
N ARG A 125 43.96 -10.45 27.46
CA ARG A 125 44.65 -9.62 28.43
C ARG A 125 45.31 -8.38 27.81
N ASP A 126 45.94 -8.55 26.62
CA ASP A 126 46.58 -7.45 25.87
C ASP A 126 45.53 -6.46 25.36
N ALA A 127 44.30 -6.90 25.14
CA ALA A 127 43.13 -6.05 24.86
C ALA A 127 42.58 -5.32 26.11
N GLY A 128 43.21 -5.49 27.29
CA GLY A 128 42.84 -4.80 28.50
C GLY A 128 41.81 -5.51 29.38
N MET A 129 41.47 -6.78 29.08
CA MET A 129 40.49 -7.53 29.88
C MET A 129 41.14 -8.11 31.14
N THR A 130 40.61 -7.82 32.30
CA THR A 130 41.01 -8.41 33.56
C THR A 130 39.98 -9.42 34.06
N LYS A 131 40.44 -10.40 34.87
CA LYS A 131 39.53 -11.42 35.40
C LYS A 131 38.37 -10.82 36.19
N ASP A 132 38.64 -9.87 37.07
CA ASP A 132 37.65 -9.25 37.97
C ASP A 132 36.59 -8.45 37.19
N GLU A 133 37.02 -7.80 36.11
CA GLU A 133 36.11 -7.05 35.27
C GLU A 133 35.21 -7.98 34.42
N VAL A 134 35.76 -9.09 33.91
CA VAL A 134 34.97 -10.10 33.20
C VAL A 134 33.99 -10.80 34.17
N GLU A 135 34.40 -11.12 35.41
CA GLU A 135 33.46 -11.64 36.42
C GLU A 135 32.31 -10.66 36.71
N LYS A 136 32.61 -9.35 36.83
CA LYS A 136 31.57 -8.33 36.97
C LYS A 136 30.67 -8.20 35.75
N ALA A 137 31.23 -8.30 34.55
CA ALA A 137 30.46 -8.29 33.29
C ALA A 137 29.55 -9.53 33.17
N ILE A 138 30.05 -10.70 33.54
CA ILE A 138 29.26 -11.96 33.60
C ILE A 138 28.15 -11.86 34.66
N ALA A 139 28.44 -11.32 35.83
CA ALA A 139 27.42 -11.10 36.86
C ALA A 139 26.32 -10.14 36.39
N ALA A 140 26.71 -9.09 35.65
CA ALA A 140 25.76 -8.17 35.02
C ALA A 140 24.96 -8.83 33.88
N LEU A 141 25.56 -9.72 33.07
CA LEU A 141 24.89 -10.49 32.03
C LEU A 141 23.86 -11.44 32.64
N ARG A 142 24.24 -12.17 33.64
CA ARG A 142 23.44 -13.22 34.29
C ARG A 142 22.36 -12.71 35.23
N GLN A 143 22.53 -11.54 35.79
CA GLN A 143 21.62 -10.93 36.77
C GLN A 143 21.18 -11.91 37.89
N GLY A 144 22.10 -12.73 38.34
CA GLY A 144 21.85 -13.73 39.39
C GLY A 144 21.24 -15.07 38.91
N LYS A 145 21.06 -15.26 37.61
CA LYS A 145 20.55 -16.54 37.04
C LYS A 145 21.65 -17.60 37.03
N LYS A 146 21.26 -18.86 37.30
CA LYS A 146 22.11 -20.05 37.18
C LYS A 146 21.81 -20.75 35.86
N VAL A 147 22.78 -21.50 35.39
CA VAL A 147 22.71 -22.31 34.16
C VAL A 147 22.27 -23.75 34.58
N ASP A 148 20.96 -23.93 34.76
CA ASP A 148 20.37 -25.17 35.21
C ASP A 148 19.80 -26.01 34.06
N ASP A 149 19.86 -25.48 32.80
CA ASP A 149 19.36 -26.10 31.60
C ASP A 149 20.38 -25.98 30.45
N ALA A 150 20.37 -26.99 29.56
CA ALA A 150 21.24 -27.04 28.39
C ALA A 150 21.01 -25.87 27.41
N GLN A 151 19.87 -25.19 27.43
CA GLN A 151 19.50 -24.07 26.58
C GLN A 151 19.62 -22.71 27.28
N ALA A 152 20.15 -22.63 28.50
CA ALA A 152 20.16 -21.43 29.30
C ALA A 152 20.85 -20.22 28.63
N ASP A 153 21.84 -20.45 27.77
CA ASP A 153 22.54 -19.39 27.00
C ASP A 153 21.64 -18.67 25.97
N GLU A 154 20.57 -19.33 25.50
CA GLU A 154 19.61 -18.72 24.58
C GLU A 154 18.68 -17.74 25.29
N ASN A 155 18.48 -17.96 26.58
CA ASN A 155 17.55 -17.21 27.42
C ASN A 155 18.12 -15.91 27.99
N TYR A 156 19.37 -15.57 27.69
CA TYR A 156 19.97 -14.28 28.09
C TYR A 156 19.51 -13.16 27.16
N GLN A 157 19.02 -12.06 27.75
CA GLN A 157 18.58 -10.86 27.04
C GLN A 157 17.45 -11.15 26.01
N ALA A 158 16.46 -11.94 26.41
CA ALA A 158 15.33 -12.28 25.56
C ALA A 158 14.58 -11.02 25.07
N LEU A 159 14.46 -9.99 25.92
CA LEU A 159 13.87 -8.71 25.54
C LEU A 159 14.66 -7.99 24.43
N ALA A 160 15.98 -7.99 24.50
CA ALA A 160 16.82 -7.35 23.50
C ALA A 160 16.78 -8.09 22.14
N LYS A 161 16.51 -9.41 22.16
CA LYS A 161 16.41 -10.25 20.96
C LYS A 161 15.04 -10.22 20.32
N TYR A 162 13.98 -10.21 21.13
CA TYR A 162 12.60 -10.43 20.66
C TYR A 162 11.68 -9.24 20.90
N ALA A 163 12.20 -8.11 21.40
CA ALA A 163 11.41 -6.90 21.60
C ALA A 163 12.23 -5.64 21.32
N GLN A 164 11.55 -4.62 20.88
CA GLN A 164 12.14 -3.32 20.56
C GLN A 164 11.83 -2.31 21.66
N ASN A 165 12.85 -1.62 22.20
CA ASN A 165 12.66 -0.59 23.19
C ASN A 165 12.14 0.70 22.56
N LEU A 166 10.86 1.01 22.75
CA LEU A 166 10.23 2.22 22.22
C LEU A 166 10.71 3.50 22.92
N ILE A 167 11.12 3.41 24.19
CA ILE A 167 11.68 4.56 24.91
C ILE A 167 13.01 5.01 24.30
N ASP A 168 13.87 4.06 23.95
CA ASP A 168 15.14 4.37 23.29
C ASP A 168 14.93 4.92 21.88
N LYS A 169 13.96 4.37 21.13
CA LYS A 169 13.57 4.93 19.84
C LYS A 169 13.07 6.37 19.98
N ALA A 170 12.22 6.65 20.98
CA ALA A 170 11.71 7.98 21.25
C ALA A 170 12.83 8.96 21.63
N ARG A 171 13.79 8.54 22.47
CA ARG A 171 14.97 9.35 22.84
C ARG A 171 15.82 9.70 21.63
N ASN A 172 15.95 8.76 20.71
CA ASN A 172 16.75 8.92 19.48
C ASN A 172 15.98 9.63 18.34
N GLY A 173 14.75 10.10 18.57
CA GLY A 173 13.93 10.79 17.56
C GLY A 173 13.46 9.91 16.39
N LYS A 174 13.49 8.58 16.57
CA LYS A 174 13.14 7.60 15.51
C LYS A 174 11.66 7.28 15.43
N LEU A 175 10.82 7.83 16.32
CA LEU A 175 9.37 7.64 16.29
C LEU A 175 8.71 8.83 15.61
N ASP A 176 7.63 8.55 14.88
CA ASP A 176 6.82 9.57 14.23
C ASP A 176 6.05 10.42 15.25
N PRO A 177 5.76 11.70 14.96
CA PRO A 177 4.93 12.52 15.83
C PRO A 177 3.50 11.97 15.86
N VAL A 178 2.93 11.84 17.05
CA VAL A 178 1.56 11.37 17.23
C VAL A 178 0.64 12.56 17.45
N ILE A 179 -0.38 12.68 16.61
CA ILE A 179 -1.30 13.81 16.55
C ILE A 179 -2.74 13.28 16.65
N GLY A 180 -3.62 14.00 17.33
CA GLY A 180 -5.06 13.70 17.38
C GLY A 180 -5.44 12.46 18.21
N ARG A 181 -4.53 11.93 19.05
CA ARG A 181 -4.77 10.72 19.89
C ARG A 181 -4.61 10.97 21.39
N ASP A 182 -4.83 12.20 21.82
CA ASP A 182 -4.62 12.60 23.21
C ASP A 182 -5.58 11.93 24.18
N GLU A 183 -6.83 11.73 23.79
CA GLU A 183 -7.85 11.10 24.63
C GLU A 183 -7.55 9.63 24.84
N GLU A 184 -7.21 8.90 23.79
CA GLU A 184 -6.85 7.49 23.87
C GLU A 184 -5.59 7.29 24.71
N ILE A 185 -4.55 8.11 24.50
CA ILE A 185 -3.32 8.05 25.31
C ILE A 185 -3.62 8.34 26.78
N ARG A 186 -4.46 9.34 27.10
CA ARG A 186 -4.89 9.61 28.48
C ARG A 186 -5.63 8.41 29.08
N ARG A 187 -6.49 7.77 28.28
CA ARG A 187 -7.21 6.59 28.72
C ARG A 187 -6.27 5.43 29.00
N VAL A 188 -5.27 5.20 28.15
CA VAL A 188 -4.21 4.20 28.36
C VAL A 188 -3.42 4.50 29.65
N LEU A 189 -2.98 5.75 29.87
CA LEU A 189 -2.27 6.18 31.08
C LEU A 189 -3.10 5.92 32.34
N LEU A 190 -4.41 6.26 32.30
CA LEU A 190 -5.32 6.04 33.40
C LEU A 190 -5.45 4.54 33.74
N ILE A 191 -5.58 3.69 32.70
CA ILE A 191 -5.69 2.24 32.90
C ILE A 191 -4.39 1.68 33.48
N LEU A 192 -3.23 2.03 32.94
CA LEU A 192 -1.92 1.59 33.43
C LEU A 192 -1.66 2.00 34.88
N SER A 193 -2.27 3.11 35.36
CA SER A 193 -2.14 3.60 36.73
C SER A 193 -3.09 2.91 37.71
N ARG A 194 -4.04 2.07 37.25
CA ARG A 194 -5.01 1.38 38.14
C ARG A 194 -4.32 0.25 38.93
N ARG A 195 -4.90 -0.09 40.05
CA ARG A 195 -4.45 -1.20 40.92
C ARG A 195 -4.80 -2.58 40.30
N THR A 196 -5.97 -2.66 39.68
CA THR A 196 -6.49 -3.88 39.07
C THR A 196 -7.02 -3.54 37.68
N LYS A 197 -7.06 -4.50 36.77
CA LYS A 197 -7.43 -4.30 35.32
C LYS A 197 -6.58 -3.17 34.74
N ASN A 198 -5.29 -3.27 34.96
CA ASN A 198 -4.30 -2.26 34.57
C ASN A 198 -3.61 -2.55 33.23
N ASN A 199 -4.15 -3.48 32.44
CA ASN A 199 -3.69 -3.78 31.08
C ASN A 199 -4.71 -3.21 30.09
N PRO A 200 -4.38 -2.14 29.33
CA PRO A 200 -5.23 -1.67 28.24
C PRO A 200 -5.16 -2.61 27.04
N ILE A 201 -6.28 -2.75 26.35
CA ILE A 201 -6.33 -3.36 25.01
C ILE A 201 -6.96 -2.37 24.04
N LEU A 202 -6.18 -1.99 23.02
CA LEU A 202 -6.58 -1.08 21.95
C LEU A 202 -7.38 -1.87 20.93
N ILE A 203 -8.62 -1.45 20.70
CA ILE A 203 -9.53 -2.13 19.76
C ILE A 203 -9.92 -1.15 18.67
N GLY A 204 -9.64 -1.49 17.44
CA GLY A 204 -9.97 -0.67 16.27
C GLY A 204 -9.65 -1.38 14.97
N GLU A 205 -10.17 -0.88 13.88
CA GLU A 205 -9.91 -1.44 12.56
C GLU A 205 -8.42 -1.31 12.15
N PRO A 206 -7.93 -2.12 11.20
CA PRO A 206 -6.56 -1.97 10.69
C PRO A 206 -6.32 -0.56 10.14
N GLY A 207 -5.16 0.04 10.40
CA GLY A 207 -4.82 1.36 9.89
C GLY A 207 -5.38 2.56 10.67
N THR A 208 -6.13 2.35 11.79
CA THR A 208 -6.64 3.44 12.64
C THR A 208 -5.60 4.05 13.59
N GLY A 209 -4.35 3.57 13.58
CA GLY A 209 -3.27 4.16 14.37
C GLY A 209 -3.12 3.60 15.80
N LYS A 210 -3.50 2.36 16.05
CA LYS A 210 -3.33 1.70 17.37
C LYS A 210 -1.87 1.70 17.84
N THR A 211 -0.93 1.37 16.97
CA THR A 211 0.51 1.37 17.27
C THR A 211 1.03 2.78 17.55
N ALA A 212 0.54 3.78 16.81
CA ALA A 212 0.90 5.19 17.03
C ALA A 212 0.54 5.69 18.45
N ILE A 213 -0.58 5.23 19.03
CA ILE A 213 -0.96 5.56 20.40
C ILE A 213 0.12 5.11 21.40
N VAL A 214 0.70 3.93 21.19
CA VAL A 214 1.75 3.37 22.04
C VAL A 214 3.07 4.10 21.84
N GLU A 215 3.37 4.49 20.62
CA GLU A 215 4.54 5.34 20.30
C GLU A 215 4.40 6.74 20.93
N GLY A 216 3.20 7.33 20.87
CA GLY A 216 2.88 8.57 21.56
C GLY A 216 3.03 8.46 23.07
N LEU A 217 2.63 7.33 23.66
CA LEU A 217 2.88 7.05 25.08
C LEU A 217 4.38 7.02 25.38
N ALA A 218 5.20 6.38 24.54
CA ALA A 218 6.66 6.37 24.70
C ALA A 218 7.25 7.79 24.66
N GLN A 219 6.80 8.63 23.74
CA GLN A 219 7.22 10.03 23.64
C GLN A 219 6.85 10.83 24.88
N ARG A 220 5.65 10.65 25.44
CA ARG A 220 5.22 11.32 26.67
C ARG A 220 6.02 10.86 27.89
N ILE A 221 6.37 9.57 27.99
CA ILE A 221 7.24 9.05 29.05
C ILE A 221 8.61 9.73 28.98
N VAL A 222 9.20 9.84 27.79
CA VAL A 222 10.51 10.49 27.58
C VAL A 222 10.47 11.98 27.94
N ARG A 223 9.36 12.68 27.63
CA ARG A 223 9.15 14.10 27.97
C ARG A 223 8.82 14.30 29.46
N GLY A 224 8.49 13.23 30.19
CA GLY A 224 8.04 13.31 31.59
C GLY A 224 6.59 13.75 31.76
N ASP A 225 5.81 13.81 30.68
CA ASP A 225 4.38 14.18 30.64
C ASP A 225 3.48 12.97 30.92
N VAL A 226 3.76 12.31 32.04
CA VAL A 226 3.04 11.12 32.51
C VAL A 226 2.96 11.14 34.05
N PRO A 227 2.01 10.39 34.66
CA PRO A 227 1.95 10.22 36.11
C PRO A 227 3.27 9.73 36.69
N GLU A 228 3.60 10.12 37.95
CA GLU A 228 4.87 9.83 38.60
C GLU A 228 5.26 8.34 38.56
N ASN A 229 4.29 7.48 38.74
CA ASN A 229 4.45 6.01 38.72
C ASN A 229 4.83 5.44 37.34
N LEU A 230 4.77 6.22 36.27
CA LEU A 230 5.07 5.80 34.90
C LEU A 230 6.35 6.46 34.35
N LYS A 231 6.89 7.49 34.96
CA LYS A 231 8.05 8.25 34.46
C LYS A 231 9.31 7.41 34.19
N ASN A 232 9.55 6.39 35.03
CA ASN A 232 10.74 5.55 34.92
C ASN A 232 10.49 4.18 34.29
N LYS A 233 9.31 4.00 33.70
CA LYS A 233 8.96 2.73 33.03
C LYS A 233 9.62 2.62 31.67
N GLN A 234 10.00 1.38 31.34
CA GLN A 234 10.45 1.00 30.00
C GLN A 234 9.27 0.44 29.22
N LEU A 235 9.17 0.78 27.95
CA LEU A 235 8.11 0.29 27.08
C LEU A 235 8.76 -0.49 25.93
N PHE A 236 8.46 -1.78 25.86
CA PHE A 236 8.97 -2.68 24.83
C PHE A 236 7.85 -3.16 23.91
N SER A 237 8.08 -3.12 22.63
CA SER A 237 7.19 -3.71 21.62
C SER A 237 7.68 -5.12 21.28
N LEU A 238 6.84 -6.14 21.49
CA LEU A 238 7.15 -7.52 21.20
C LEU A 238 7.14 -7.77 19.70
N ASP A 239 8.21 -8.33 19.17
CA ASP A 239 8.34 -8.71 17.78
C ASP A 239 7.92 -10.17 17.58
N MET A 240 6.68 -10.37 17.12
CA MET A 240 6.13 -11.69 16.85
C MET A 240 6.89 -12.41 15.72
N GLY A 241 7.37 -11.66 14.72
CA GLY A 241 8.17 -12.21 13.63
C GLY A 241 9.50 -12.79 14.14
N ALA A 242 10.20 -12.06 15.00
CA ALA A 242 11.46 -12.49 15.59
C ALA A 242 11.29 -13.73 16.51
N LEU A 243 10.16 -13.83 17.22
CA LEU A 243 9.85 -14.99 18.05
C LEU A 243 9.64 -16.27 17.25
N VAL A 244 9.03 -16.16 16.07
CA VAL A 244 8.70 -17.30 15.20
C VAL A 244 9.86 -17.63 14.25
N ALA A 245 10.63 -16.65 13.83
CA ALA A 245 11.71 -16.83 12.86
C ALA A 245 12.73 -17.85 13.33
N GLY A 246 13.00 -18.88 12.50
CA GLY A 246 13.96 -19.94 12.80
C GLY A 246 13.55 -20.96 13.85
N ALA A 247 12.35 -20.85 14.43
CA ALA A 247 11.83 -21.88 15.34
C ALA A 247 11.44 -23.13 14.52
N LYS A 248 12.19 -24.22 14.69
CA LYS A 248 11.93 -25.48 13.97
C LYS A 248 10.79 -26.30 14.59
N TYR A 249 10.52 -26.11 15.86
CA TYR A 249 9.50 -26.82 16.64
C TYR A 249 8.68 -25.83 17.47
N LYS A 250 7.43 -26.20 17.73
CA LYS A 250 6.48 -25.46 18.58
C LYS A 250 7.06 -25.08 19.96
N GLY A 251 7.82 -25.97 20.57
CA GLY A 251 8.43 -25.75 21.89
C GLY A 251 9.41 -24.59 21.95
N GLU A 252 10.16 -24.34 20.88
CA GLU A 252 11.14 -23.23 20.82
C GLU A 252 10.47 -21.85 20.92
N PHE A 253 9.36 -21.65 20.21
CA PHE A 253 8.56 -20.41 20.31
C PHE A 253 8.04 -20.20 21.74
N GLU A 254 7.48 -21.26 22.35
CA GLU A 254 6.95 -21.18 23.71
C GLU A 254 8.06 -20.86 24.74
N GLU A 255 9.25 -21.41 24.58
CA GLU A 255 10.40 -21.14 25.43
C GLU A 255 10.91 -19.68 25.26
N ARG A 256 11.01 -19.19 24.02
CA ARG A 256 11.38 -17.79 23.76
C ARG A 256 10.38 -16.83 24.42
N LEU A 257 9.08 -17.07 24.23
CA LEU A 257 8.04 -16.26 24.86
C LEU A 257 8.08 -16.35 26.39
N LYS A 258 8.26 -17.53 26.96
CA LYS A 258 8.46 -17.71 28.42
C LYS A 258 9.65 -16.94 28.94
N SER A 259 10.75 -16.91 28.18
CA SER A 259 11.97 -16.18 28.55
C SER A 259 11.74 -14.68 28.56
N VAL A 260 11.04 -14.13 27.54
CA VAL A 260 10.63 -12.72 27.50
C VAL A 260 9.75 -12.37 28.70
N ILE A 261 8.71 -13.18 28.97
CA ILE A 261 7.79 -12.92 30.07
C ILE A 261 8.52 -13.00 31.43
N LYS A 262 9.42 -13.98 31.61
CA LYS A 262 10.23 -14.13 32.82
C LYS A 262 11.10 -12.89 33.05
N GLU A 263 11.71 -12.33 31.99
CA GLU A 263 12.52 -11.11 32.07
C GLU A 263 11.68 -9.88 32.43
N VAL A 264 10.48 -9.75 31.80
CA VAL A 264 9.53 -8.66 32.12
C VAL A 264 9.03 -8.76 33.58
N THR A 265 8.67 -9.95 34.05
CA THR A 265 8.19 -10.16 35.42
C THR A 265 9.28 -9.92 36.47
N GLN A 266 10.52 -10.27 36.17
CA GLN A 266 11.69 -10.02 37.04
C GLN A 266 12.02 -8.54 37.20
N ALA A 267 11.59 -7.71 36.27
CA ALA A 267 11.76 -6.25 36.32
C ALA A 267 10.78 -5.57 37.30
N ASP A 268 10.02 -6.32 38.09
CA ASP A 268 9.10 -5.85 39.14
C ASP A 268 8.19 -4.70 38.69
N GLY A 269 7.56 -4.90 37.53
CA GLY A 269 6.62 -3.95 36.93
C GLY A 269 7.25 -2.67 36.34
N ASN A 270 8.58 -2.62 36.19
CA ASN A 270 9.27 -1.50 35.52
C ASN A 270 9.21 -1.57 34.02
N ILE A 271 8.80 -2.70 33.47
CA ILE A 271 8.64 -2.93 32.05
C ILE A 271 7.15 -3.04 31.71
N ILE A 272 6.75 -2.35 30.65
CA ILE A 272 5.44 -2.48 30.01
C ILE A 272 5.67 -3.12 28.66
N LEU A 273 4.97 -4.22 28.35
CA LEU A 273 5.10 -4.95 27.10
C LEU A 273 3.94 -4.60 26.17
N PHE A 274 4.24 -4.03 25.03
CA PHE A 274 3.26 -3.84 23.97
C PHE A 274 3.24 -5.08 23.07
N ILE A 275 2.06 -5.59 22.80
CA ILE A 275 1.81 -6.77 21.96
C ILE A 275 0.82 -6.36 20.90
N ASP A 276 1.33 -6.12 19.70
CA ASP A 276 0.48 -5.88 18.55
C ASP A 276 -0.13 -7.21 18.08
N GLU A 277 -1.31 -7.15 17.49
CA GLU A 277 -2.08 -8.33 17.09
C GLU A 277 -2.13 -9.41 18.20
N ILE A 278 -2.38 -9.00 19.44
CA ILE A 278 -2.35 -9.90 20.63
C ILE A 278 -3.24 -11.13 20.47
N HIS A 279 -4.24 -11.08 19.59
CA HIS A 279 -5.10 -12.21 19.25
C HIS A 279 -4.34 -13.38 18.65
N THR A 280 -3.19 -13.16 18.02
CA THR A 280 -2.33 -14.22 17.47
C THR A 280 -1.78 -15.13 18.56
N LEU A 281 -1.54 -14.58 19.76
CA LEU A 281 -1.11 -15.34 20.93
C LEU A 281 -2.27 -16.07 21.64
N VAL A 282 -3.51 -15.59 21.46
CA VAL A 282 -4.70 -16.11 22.18
C VAL A 282 -5.50 -17.07 21.31
N GLY A 283 -5.53 -16.85 20.00
CA GLY A 283 -6.43 -17.53 19.07
C GLY A 283 -5.84 -18.73 18.34
N ALA A 284 -4.59 -19.00 18.49
CA ALA A 284 -3.87 -20.04 17.76
C ALA A 284 -4.25 -21.49 18.19
N GLY A 285 -5.27 -21.70 19.06
CA GLY A 285 -5.65 -22.98 19.64
C GLY A 285 -6.75 -23.80 18.95
N GLY A 286 -7.17 -23.43 17.73
CA GLY A 286 -8.33 -24.08 17.06
C GLY A 286 -8.03 -25.21 16.07
N GLY A 287 -6.78 -25.60 15.83
CA GLY A 287 -6.39 -26.75 14.99
C GLY A 287 -5.37 -27.61 15.67
N GLU A 288 -5.30 -28.91 15.31
CA GLU A 288 -4.25 -29.84 15.80
C GLU A 288 -2.87 -29.23 15.45
N GLY A 289 -2.21 -28.62 16.45
CA GLY A 289 -0.89 -27.99 16.30
C GLY A 289 -0.83 -26.49 16.54
N ALA A 290 -1.94 -25.80 16.85
CA ALA A 290 -1.96 -24.34 17.08
C ALA A 290 -1.35 -23.97 18.45
N MET A 291 -0.65 -22.82 18.48
CA MET A 291 0.09 -22.30 19.63
C MET A 291 -0.87 -21.80 20.73
N ASP A 292 -0.85 -22.39 21.91
CA ASP A 292 -1.60 -21.87 23.07
C ASP A 292 -0.69 -21.01 23.97
N ALA A 293 -0.18 -19.91 23.36
CA ALA A 293 0.61 -18.93 24.09
C ALA A 293 -0.19 -18.18 25.17
N ALA A 294 -1.52 -18.21 25.08
CA ALA A 294 -2.39 -17.68 26.13
C ALA A 294 -2.14 -18.30 27.50
N ASN A 295 -1.86 -19.59 27.54
CA ASN A 295 -1.59 -20.30 28.82
C ASN A 295 -0.26 -19.86 29.47
N ILE A 296 0.65 -19.28 28.72
CA ILE A 296 1.90 -18.69 29.20
C ILE A 296 1.64 -17.31 29.80
N LEU A 297 0.79 -16.48 29.13
CA LEU A 297 0.47 -15.11 29.58
C LEU A 297 -0.47 -15.08 30.78
N LYS A 298 -1.49 -15.96 30.82
CA LYS A 298 -2.55 -15.97 31.84
C LYS A 298 -2.04 -15.96 33.28
N PRO A 299 -1.06 -16.81 33.70
CA PRO A 299 -0.56 -16.81 35.06
C PRO A 299 0.09 -15.47 35.47
N ALA A 300 0.92 -14.87 34.61
CA ALA A 300 1.61 -13.62 34.90
C ALA A 300 0.63 -12.41 34.93
N LEU A 301 -0.35 -12.39 34.02
CA LEU A 301 -1.45 -11.41 34.04
C LEU A 301 -2.36 -11.59 35.27
N ALA A 302 -2.62 -12.86 35.67
CA ALA A 302 -3.47 -13.14 36.82
C ALA A 302 -2.86 -12.66 38.17
N ARG A 303 -1.54 -12.82 38.31
CA ARG A 303 -0.80 -12.36 39.50
C ARG A 303 -0.50 -10.84 39.46
N GLY A 304 -0.71 -10.17 38.32
CA GLY A 304 -0.42 -8.76 38.14
C GLY A 304 1.08 -8.47 37.95
N GLU A 305 1.87 -9.51 37.70
CA GLU A 305 3.33 -9.44 37.48
C GLU A 305 3.68 -8.90 36.10
N LEU A 306 2.80 -9.13 35.12
CA LEU A 306 2.94 -8.65 33.76
C LEU A 306 2.07 -7.41 33.54
N ARG A 307 2.67 -6.33 33.07
CA ARG A 307 1.98 -5.15 32.54
C ARG A 307 2.07 -5.19 31.03
N ALA A 308 0.92 -5.25 30.38
CA ALA A 308 0.84 -5.36 28.91
C ALA A 308 -0.16 -4.36 28.33
N ILE A 309 0.16 -3.86 27.14
CA ILE A 309 -0.75 -3.15 26.25
C ILE A 309 -0.98 -4.09 25.07
N GLY A 310 -2.24 -4.46 24.83
CA GLY A 310 -2.60 -5.24 23.63
C GLY A 310 -3.18 -4.35 22.56
N ALA A 311 -3.03 -4.77 21.29
CA ALA A 311 -3.77 -4.19 20.18
C ALA A 311 -4.42 -5.31 19.35
N THR A 312 -5.65 -5.09 18.88
CA THR A 312 -6.41 -6.05 18.06
C THR A 312 -7.55 -5.37 17.33
N THR A 313 -8.22 -6.08 16.42
CA THR A 313 -9.47 -5.61 15.80
C THR A 313 -10.69 -5.98 16.64
N LEU A 314 -11.84 -5.34 16.37
CA LEU A 314 -13.09 -5.64 17.10
C LEU A 314 -13.53 -7.09 16.88
N ASN A 315 -13.46 -7.57 15.65
CA ASN A 315 -13.86 -8.94 15.30
C ASN A 315 -13.00 -10.00 16.04
N GLU A 316 -11.70 -9.76 16.12
CA GLU A 316 -10.75 -10.66 16.79
C GLU A 316 -10.90 -10.60 18.32
N TYR A 317 -11.16 -9.40 18.85
CA TYR A 317 -11.48 -9.25 20.26
C TYR A 317 -12.70 -10.07 20.67
N GLN A 318 -13.80 -9.96 19.91
CA GLN A 318 -15.02 -10.73 20.14
C GLN A 318 -14.80 -12.24 20.00
N LYS A 319 -14.00 -12.63 19.00
CA LYS A 319 -13.75 -14.05 18.71
C LYS A 319 -12.86 -14.73 19.76
N TYR A 320 -11.84 -14.03 20.26
CA TYR A 320 -10.79 -14.63 21.08
C TYR A 320 -10.77 -14.15 22.54
N PHE A 321 -11.07 -12.87 22.82
CA PHE A 321 -10.99 -12.29 24.16
C PHE A 321 -12.29 -12.38 24.94
N GLU A 322 -13.42 -12.06 24.34
CA GLU A 322 -14.72 -12.12 25.03
C GLU A 322 -15.11 -13.53 25.45
N LYS A 323 -14.65 -14.53 24.70
CA LYS A 323 -14.87 -15.96 25.02
C LYS A 323 -14.00 -16.41 26.18
N ASP A 324 -12.86 -15.79 26.42
CA ASP A 324 -11.95 -16.14 27.52
C ASP A 324 -12.13 -15.18 28.70
N LYS A 325 -13.01 -15.57 29.63
CA LYS A 325 -13.33 -14.75 30.82
C LYS A 325 -12.13 -14.44 31.73
N ALA A 326 -11.04 -15.21 31.64
CA ALA A 326 -9.83 -14.92 32.38
C ALA A 326 -9.06 -13.74 31.82
N LEU A 327 -8.96 -13.64 30.51
CA LEU A 327 -8.35 -12.51 29.82
C LEU A 327 -9.24 -11.26 29.88
N GLU A 328 -10.55 -11.39 29.61
CA GLU A 328 -11.51 -10.30 29.66
C GLU A 328 -11.47 -9.54 31.00
N ARG A 329 -11.31 -10.27 32.11
CA ARG A 329 -11.22 -9.65 33.46
C ARG A 329 -9.91 -8.93 33.71
N ARG A 330 -8.89 -9.13 32.90
CA ARG A 330 -7.53 -8.55 33.07
C ARG A 330 -7.24 -7.39 32.17
N PHE A 331 -7.88 -7.34 31.02
CA PHE A 331 -7.75 -6.25 30.09
C PHE A 331 -8.91 -5.25 30.22
N GLN A 332 -8.61 -3.98 29.94
CA GLN A 332 -9.60 -2.90 29.83
C GLN A 332 -9.59 -2.35 28.42
N THR A 333 -10.71 -2.35 27.76
CA THR A 333 -10.86 -1.89 26.38
C THR A 333 -10.67 -0.38 26.24
N VAL A 334 -9.98 -0.01 25.16
CA VAL A 334 -9.84 1.37 24.64
C VAL A 334 -10.20 1.28 23.17
N MET A 335 -11.33 1.90 22.80
CA MET A 335 -11.73 1.99 21.41
C MET A 335 -10.84 2.98 20.67
N VAL A 336 -10.42 2.62 19.46
CA VAL A 336 -9.61 3.44 18.56
C VAL A 336 -10.37 3.57 17.25
N ASP A 337 -11.19 4.59 17.19
CA ASP A 337 -12.01 4.86 16.03
C ASP A 337 -11.22 5.51 14.90
N GLU A 338 -11.74 5.45 13.69
CA GLU A 338 -11.21 6.19 12.54
C GLU A 338 -11.26 7.69 12.86
N PRO A 339 -10.15 8.46 12.64
CA PRO A 339 -10.15 9.89 12.86
C PRO A 339 -11.10 10.57 11.87
N ASP A 340 -11.67 11.71 12.26
CA ASP A 340 -12.44 12.53 11.35
C ASP A 340 -11.55 13.21 10.29
N GLU A 341 -12.16 13.87 9.29
CA GLU A 341 -11.45 14.53 8.19
C GLU A 341 -10.44 15.56 8.71
N ILE A 342 -10.81 16.34 9.73
CA ILE A 342 -9.97 17.43 10.27
C ILE A 342 -8.76 16.86 11.00
N ASP A 343 -8.98 15.85 11.83
CA ASP A 343 -7.92 15.16 12.55
C ASP A 343 -6.98 14.42 11.59
N ALA A 344 -7.52 13.76 10.57
CA ALA A 344 -6.73 13.07 9.56
C ALA A 344 -5.84 14.05 8.77
N ILE A 345 -6.34 15.21 8.36
CA ILE A 345 -5.54 16.26 7.71
C ILE A 345 -4.44 16.75 8.66
N SER A 346 -4.76 16.93 9.94
CA SER A 346 -3.78 17.36 10.93
C SER A 346 -2.66 16.32 11.13
N ILE A 347 -3.01 15.03 11.10
CA ILE A 347 -2.04 13.91 11.15
C ILE A 347 -1.12 13.95 9.93
N LEU A 348 -1.66 14.08 8.72
CA LEU A 348 -0.85 14.14 7.51
C LEU A 348 0.09 15.35 7.51
N ARG A 349 -0.40 16.52 7.94
CA ARG A 349 0.43 17.73 8.10
C ARG A 349 1.60 17.51 9.06
N GLY A 350 1.37 16.78 10.13
CA GLY A 350 2.42 16.45 11.11
C GLY A 350 3.44 15.43 10.63
N LEU A 351 3.03 14.55 9.72
CA LEU A 351 3.91 13.56 9.11
C LEU A 351 4.64 14.09 7.87
N LYS A 352 4.09 15.12 7.23
CA LYS A 352 4.54 15.70 5.96
C LYS A 352 6.05 15.89 5.88
N GLU A 353 6.66 16.57 6.87
CA GLU A 353 8.10 16.87 6.87
C GLU A 353 8.96 15.59 6.78
N ARG A 354 8.53 14.50 7.42
CA ARG A 354 9.26 13.23 7.39
C ARG A 354 9.20 12.55 6.02
N TYR A 355 8.03 12.56 5.38
CA TYR A 355 7.86 12.03 4.04
C TYR A 355 8.59 12.88 3.00
N GLU A 356 8.55 14.21 3.13
CA GLU A 356 9.34 15.13 2.31
C GLU A 356 10.84 14.82 2.39
N ASN A 357 11.36 14.56 3.59
CA ASN A 357 12.77 14.23 3.80
C ASN A 357 13.14 12.84 3.29
N HIS A 358 12.23 11.86 3.45
CA HIS A 358 12.46 10.50 2.97
C HIS A 358 12.51 10.43 1.44
N HIS A 359 11.51 11.03 0.77
CA HIS A 359 11.41 11.01 -0.68
C HIS A 359 12.19 12.13 -1.37
N LYS A 360 12.67 13.11 -0.60
CA LYS A 360 13.35 14.30 -1.11
C LYS A 360 12.50 15.09 -2.09
N VAL A 361 11.21 15.24 -1.81
CA VAL A 361 10.24 16.03 -2.56
C VAL A 361 9.49 16.94 -1.60
N ARG A 362 8.86 17.99 -2.12
CA ARG A 362 7.96 18.82 -1.34
C ARG A 362 6.52 18.33 -1.51
N ILE A 363 5.73 18.35 -0.45
CA ILE A 363 4.32 17.98 -0.49
C ILE A 363 3.51 19.26 -0.24
N GLN A 364 2.61 19.62 -1.16
CA GLN A 364 1.74 20.77 -0.96
C GLN A 364 0.68 20.46 0.11
N ASP A 365 0.17 21.50 0.79
CA ASP A 365 -0.90 21.34 1.77
C ASP A 365 -2.19 20.81 1.12
N ASP A 366 -2.48 21.28 -0.09
CA ASP A 366 -3.61 20.80 -0.89
C ASP A 366 -3.50 19.32 -1.23
N ALA A 367 -2.29 18.78 -1.38
CA ALA A 367 -2.07 17.34 -1.55
C ALA A 367 -2.46 16.55 -0.28
N CYS A 368 -2.12 17.05 0.92
CA CYS A 368 -2.54 16.43 2.17
C CYS A 368 -4.07 16.44 2.33
N ILE A 369 -4.71 17.56 2.00
CA ILE A 369 -6.17 17.69 2.02
C ILE A 369 -6.80 16.75 0.99
N ALA A 370 -6.26 16.71 -0.23
CA ALA A 370 -6.72 15.81 -1.29
C ALA A 370 -6.57 14.34 -0.89
N ALA A 371 -5.44 13.95 -0.28
CA ALA A 371 -5.20 12.57 0.16
C ALA A 371 -6.27 12.09 1.16
N VAL A 372 -6.66 12.93 2.11
CA VAL A 372 -7.73 12.59 3.07
C VAL A 372 -9.07 12.52 2.36
N LYS A 373 -9.49 13.59 1.66
CA LYS A 373 -10.81 13.69 1.02
C LYS A 373 -11.03 12.63 -0.05
N LEU A 374 -10.02 12.41 -0.90
CA LEU A 374 -10.14 11.43 -1.98
C LEU A 374 -10.09 10.00 -1.43
N SER A 375 -9.25 9.73 -0.41
CA SER A 375 -9.23 8.40 0.20
C SER A 375 -10.53 8.08 0.95
N GLU A 376 -11.10 9.02 1.67
CA GLU A 376 -12.39 8.84 2.35
C GLU A 376 -13.51 8.55 1.35
N ARG A 377 -13.52 9.29 0.25
CA ARG A 377 -14.56 9.20 -0.79
C ARG A 377 -14.41 7.97 -1.68
N TYR A 378 -13.18 7.62 -2.08
CA TYR A 378 -12.93 6.64 -3.14
C TYR A 378 -12.35 5.29 -2.65
N ILE A 379 -11.79 5.22 -1.45
CA ILE A 379 -11.19 4.02 -0.87
C ILE A 379 -12.00 3.61 0.35
N SER A 380 -12.93 2.67 0.15
CA SER A 380 -13.88 2.24 1.19
C SER A 380 -13.46 0.97 1.96
N ASP A 381 -12.44 0.27 1.50
CA ASP A 381 -11.94 -0.98 2.08
C ASP A 381 -10.79 -0.79 3.07
N ARG A 382 -10.34 0.45 3.26
CA ARG A 382 -9.29 0.85 4.20
C ARG A 382 -9.75 2.02 5.07
N PHE A 383 -9.06 2.27 6.17
CA PHE A 383 -9.41 3.27 7.17
C PHE A 383 -8.40 4.41 7.24
N LEU A 384 -8.87 5.60 7.63
CA LEU A 384 -8.01 6.73 7.96
C LEU A 384 -7.27 6.47 9.29
N PRO A 385 -6.06 7.02 9.46
CA PRO A 385 -5.31 7.85 8.53
C PRO A 385 -4.47 7.06 7.51
N ASP A 386 -4.34 5.75 7.67
CA ASP A 386 -3.40 4.89 6.93
C ASP A 386 -3.57 5.00 5.41
N LYS A 387 -4.82 4.89 4.90
CA LYS A 387 -5.10 5.02 3.45
C LYS A 387 -4.67 6.37 2.86
N ALA A 388 -4.76 7.46 3.62
CA ALA A 388 -4.36 8.79 3.17
C ALA A 388 -2.83 8.96 3.25
N ILE A 389 -2.19 8.37 4.25
CA ILE A 389 -0.74 8.32 4.38
C ILE A 389 -0.13 7.54 3.21
N ASP A 390 -0.67 6.37 2.89
CA ASP A 390 -0.23 5.55 1.77
C ASP A 390 -0.32 6.29 0.43
N LEU A 391 -1.40 7.06 0.20
CA LEU A 391 -1.53 7.88 -1.00
C LEU A 391 -0.46 8.96 -1.09
N MET A 392 -0.18 9.61 0.02
CA MET A 392 0.86 10.64 0.11
C MET A 392 2.25 10.03 -0.12
N ASP A 393 2.50 8.88 0.46
CA ASP A 393 3.75 8.12 0.32
C ASP A 393 3.99 7.68 -1.13
N GLU A 394 2.98 7.07 -1.77
CA GLU A 394 3.08 6.62 -3.16
C GLU A 394 3.22 7.78 -4.14
N ALA A 395 2.48 8.87 -3.96
CA ALA A 395 2.62 10.06 -4.80
C ALA A 395 4.01 10.69 -4.68
N ALA A 396 4.56 10.75 -3.46
CA ALA A 396 5.91 11.24 -3.21
C ALA A 396 6.98 10.30 -3.79
N ALA A 397 6.79 8.98 -3.68
CA ALA A 397 7.67 7.97 -4.27
C ALA A 397 7.66 8.05 -5.80
N LYS A 398 6.48 8.21 -6.42
CA LYS A 398 6.31 8.38 -7.86
C LYS A 398 7.07 9.62 -8.36
N LEU A 399 6.83 10.78 -7.72
CA LEU A 399 7.49 12.02 -8.10
C LEU A 399 9.01 11.94 -7.96
N ARG A 400 9.51 11.26 -6.90
CA ARG A 400 10.95 10.99 -6.77
C ARG A 400 11.48 10.15 -7.91
N MET A 401 10.75 9.11 -8.31
CA MET A 401 11.15 8.25 -9.43
C MET A 401 11.18 9.03 -10.75
N GLU A 402 10.17 9.87 -11.01
CA GLU A 402 10.11 10.75 -12.19
C GLU A 402 11.28 11.74 -12.21
N ARG A 403 11.60 12.34 -11.07
CA ARG A 403 12.74 13.26 -10.94
C ARG A 403 14.09 12.59 -11.17
N ASP A 404 14.27 11.37 -10.66
CA ASP A 404 15.53 10.62 -10.76
C ASP A 404 15.70 9.98 -12.14
N SER A 405 14.61 9.79 -12.91
CA SER A 405 14.60 9.30 -14.29
C SER A 405 14.78 10.44 -15.31
N VAL A 406 15.04 10.04 -16.53
CA VAL A 406 15.07 10.97 -17.68
C VAL A 406 13.63 11.39 -17.97
N PRO A 407 13.34 12.69 -18.19
CA PRO A 407 12.01 13.15 -18.60
C PRO A 407 11.50 12.45 -19.86
N GLU A 408 10.19 12.24 -19.94
CA GLU A 408 9.55 11.50 -21.05
C GLU A 408 9.86 12.12 -22.41
N GLU A 409 9.84 13.45 -22.49
CA GLU A 409 10.16 14.21 -23.72
C GLU A 409 11.60 13.96 -24.19
N LEU A 410 12.55 13.87 -23.25
CA LEU A 410 13.95 13.57 -23.57
C LEU A 410 14.14 12.09 -23.94
N ASP A 411 13.44 11.17 -23.28
CA ASP A 411 13.49 9.76 -23.64
C ASP A 411 12.84 9.47 -25.00
N GLU A 412 11.79 10.20 -25.38
CA GLU A 412 11.19 10.12 -26.73
C GLU A 412 12.18 10.61 -27.81
N ILE A 413 12.85 11.74 -27.57
CA ILE A 413 13.87 12.26 -28.48
C ILE A 413 15.03 11.26 -28.61
N ASP A 414 15.49 10.70 -27.49
CA ASP A 414 16.56 9.69 -27.47
C ASP A 414 16.18 8.42 -28.25
N ARG A 415 14.94 7.96 -28.11
CA ARG A 415 14.44 6.80 -28.88
C ARG A 415 14.35 7.11 -30.37
N HIS A 416 13.81 8.27 -30.70
CA HIS A 416 13.69 8.69 -32.11
C HIS A 416 15.06 8.87 -32.75
N LEU A 417 16.01 9.50 -32.06
CA LEU A 417 17.40 9.58 -32.52
C LEU A 417 18.01 8.21 -32.80
N LYS A 418 17.85 7.26 -31.87
CA LYS A 418 18.35 5.89 -32.06
C LYS A 418 17.72 5.20 -33.26
N GLN A 419 16.42 5.41 -33.49
CA GLN A 419 15.71 4.86 -34.65
C GLN A 419 16.26 5.41 -35.96
N LEU A 420 16.43 6.75 -36.06
CA LEU A 420 17.00 7.40 -37.24
C LEU A 420 18.46 7.02 -37.48
N GLU A 421 19.25 6.83 -36.41
CA GLU A 421 20.63 6.34 -36.51
C GLU A 421 20.71 4.91 -37.08
N ILE A 422 19.81 4.02 -36.65
CA ILE A 422 19.70 2.66 -37.20
C ILE A 422 19.32 2.72 -38.70
N GLU A 423 18.35 3.55 -39.06
CA GLU A 423 17.92 3.73 -40.45
C GLU A 423 19.04 4.32 -41.31
N ARG A 424 19.75 5.32 -40.80
CA ARG A 424 20.94 5.90 -41.47
C ARG A 424 21.99 4.85 -41.73
N GLU A 425 22.31 3.98 -40.76
CA GLU A 425 23.32 2.95 -40.92
C GLU A 425 22.89 1.85 -41.90
N ALA A 426 21.59 1.53 -41.95
CA ALA A 426 21.01 0.63 -42.93
C ALA A 426 21.15 1.19 -44.35
N ILE A 427 20.82 2.46 -44.57
CA ILE A 427 20.97 3.13 -45.87
C ILE A 427 22.47 3.22 -46.29
N ARG A 428 23.35 3.56 -45.34
CA ARG A 428 24.82 3.57 -45.61
C ARG A 428 25.32 2.21 -46.00
N SER A 429 24.87 1.15 -45.34
CA SER A 429 25.23 -0.24 -45.70
C SER A 429 24.72 -0.60 -47.09
N GLU A 430 23.52 -0.19 -47.45
CA GLU A 430 22.96 -0.46 -48.79
C GLU A 430 23.71 0.30 -49.89
N ILE A 431 24.05 1.58 -49.67
CA ILE A 431 24.89 2.36 -50.57
C ILE A 431 26.24 1.69 -50.76
N LYS A 432 26.92 1.23 -49.70
CA LYS A 432 28.20 0.49 -49.80
C LYS A 432 28.09 -0.79 -50.62
N HIS A 433 27.03 -1.56 -50.42
CA HIS A 433 26.75 -2.79 -51.17
C HIS A 433 26.55 -2.50 -52.67
N ARG A 434 25.84 -1.44 -53.02
CA ARG A 434 25.57 -1.07 -54.42
C ARG A 434 26.79 -0.49 -55.11
N GLN A 435 27.61 0.33 -54.43
CA GLN A 435 28.91 0.80 -55.00
C GLN A 435 29.88 -0.32 -55.29
N GLY A 436 29.86 -1.42 -54.53
CA GLY A 436 30.64 -2.61 -54.82
C GLY A 436 30.17 -3.43 -56.02
N SER A 437 28.94 -3.22 -56.52
CA SER A 437 28.36 -3.94 -57.67
C SER A 437 28.39 -3.17 -58.99
N GLY A 438 28.88 -1.93 -59.02
CA GLY A 438 29.12 -1.16 -60.25
C GLY A 438 27.86 -0.65 -60.97
N ALA A 439 26.72 -0.59 -60.27
CA ALA A 439 25.48 -0.07 -60.85
C ALA A 439 25.29 1.42 -60.37
N GLU A 440 25.55 2.36 -61.31
CA GLU A 440 25.09 3.74 -61.18
C GLU A 440 23.64 3.82 -61.72
N ASP A 441 22.66 3.69 -60.82
CA ASP A 441 21.25 3.81 -61.14
C ASP A 441 20.63 5.02 -60.40
N ASP A 442 19.56 5.60 -60.95
CA ASP A 442 18.73 6.68 -60.33
C ASP A 442 18.33 6.35 -58.87
N ALA A 443 18.27 5.06 -58.54
CA ALA A 443 18.02 4.58 -57.19
C ALA A 443 19.15 4.91 -56.19
N ALA A 444 20.43 4.99 -56.64
CA ALA A 444 21.55 5.41 -55.81
C ALA A 444 21.49 6.92 -55.45
N ALA A 445 21.05 7.72 -56.38
CA ALA A 445 20.83 9.16 -56.15
C ALA A 445 19.72 9.42 -55.14
N ASN A 446 18.62 8.66 -55.19
CA ASN A 446 17.54 8.74 -54.23
C ASN A 446 17.94 8.30 -52.80
N LEU A 447 18.82 7.31 -52.68
CA LEU A 447 19.38 6.87 -51.40
C LEU A 447 20.31 7.89 -50.80
N HIS A 448 21.12 8.61 -51.60
CA HIS A 448 21.95 9.73 -51.16
C HIS A 448 21.11 10.91 -50.66
N ASP A 449 20.03 11.28 -51.41
CA ASP A 449 19.11 12.35 -51.02
C ASP A 449 18.37 11.99 -49.71
N SER A 450 17.99 10.72 -49.54
CA SER A 450 17.40 10.23 -48.30
C SER A 450 18.38 10.26 -47.14
N LEU A 451 19.66 9.90 -47.36
CA LEU A 451 20.71 9.99 -46.35
C LEU A 451 20.95 11.43 -45.90
N ASP A 452 21.01 12.37 -46.84
CA ASP A 452 21.18 13.79 -46.53
C ASP A 452 20.00 14.38 -45.72
N LYS A 453 18.80 13.94 -46.00
CA LYS A 453 17.59 14.32 -45.21
C LYS A 453 17.67 13.74 -43.79
N LEU A 454 18.01 12.47 -43.64
CA LEU A 454 18.17 11.83 -42.34
C LEU A 454 19.32 12.45 -41.53
N ASP A 455 20.47 12.75 -42.14
CA ASP A 455 21.58 13.41 -41.46
C ASP A 455 21.20 14.82 -40.96
N LYS A 456 20.37 15.56 -41.69
CA LYS A 456 19.82 16.83 -41.25
C LYS A 456 18.85 16.69 -40.09
N GLU A 457 17.97 15.70 -40.13
CA GLU A 457 16.97 15.43 -39.08
C GLU A 457 17.67 14.96 -37.80
N ILE A 458 18.65 14.05 -37.89
CA ILE A 458 19.49 13.62 -36.78
C ILE A 458 20.25 14.81 -36.17
N ALA A 459 20.78 15.71 -37.00
CA ALA A 459 21.49 16.91 -36.53
C ALA A 459 20.56 17.86 -35.76
N GLN A 460 19.34 18.08 -36.24
CA GLN A 460 18.33 18.92 -35.59
C GLN A 460 17.86 18.31 -34.27
N LEU A 461 17.48 17.03 -34.29
CA LEU A 461 17.06 16.31 -33.07
C LEU A 461 18.20 16.19 -32.05
N GLY A 462 19.43 15.96 -32.49
CA GLY A 462 20.59 15.91 -31.61
C GLY A 462 20.96 17.25 -31.00
N GLU A 463 20.63 18.36 -31.66
CA GLU A 463 20.75 19.70 -31.05
C GLU A 463 19.64 19.95 -30.02
N GLN A 464 18.41 19.54 -30.31
CA GLN A 464 17.31 19.61 -29.36
C GLN A 464 17.60 18.75 -28.13
N GLU A 465 18.05 17.50 -28.33
CA GLU A 465 18.45 16.59 -27.24
C GLU A 465 19.47 17.25 -26.31
N ARG A 466 20.51 17.85 -26.85
CA ARG A 466 21.55 18.52 -26.06
C ARG A 466 20.99 19.71 -25.26
N GLN A 467 20.10 20.49 -25.85
CA GLN A 467 19.48 21.64 -25.16
C GLN A 467 18.58 21.17 -24.03
N TYR A 468 17.74 20.16 -24.26
CA TYR A 468 16.85 19.60 -23.25
C TYR A 468 17.65 18.91 -22.11
N ARG A 469 18.69 18.17 -22.47
CA ARG A 469 19.57 17.50 -21.49
C ARG A 469 20.31 18.51 -20.62
N ALA A 470 20.86 19.56 -21.20
CA ALA A 470 21.54 20.61 -20.46
C ALA A 470 20.59 21.36 -19.50
N LYS A 471 19.36 21.63 -19.94
CA LYS A 471 18.32 22.25 -19.10
C LYS A 471 17.97 21.31 -17.93
N TRP A 472 17.69 20.04 -18.20
CA TRP A 472 17.37 19.03 -17.20
C TRP A 472 18.49 18.85 -16.18
N GLU A 473 19.76 18.72 -16.63
CA GLU A 473 20.90 18.57 -15.73
C GLU A 473 21.09 19.80 -14.82
N SER A 474 20.87 21.00 -15.37
CA SER A 474 20.89 22.26 -14.61
C SER A 474 19.79 22.30 -13.53
N GLU A 475 18.55 22.01 -13.89
CA GLU A 475 17.44 21.96 -12.95
C GLU A 475 17.68 20.89 -11.88
N LYS A 476 18.11 19.68 -12.27
CA LYS A 476 18.42 18.58 -11.36
C LYS A 476 19.54 18.91 -10.37
N ALA A 477 20.55 19.63 -10.80
CA ALA A 477 21.65 20.07 -9.92
C ALA A 477 21.15 21.06 -8.83
N LEU A 478 20.28 22.02 -9.20
CA LEU A 478 19.69 22.94 -8.24
C LEU A 478 18.77 22.23 -7.24
N VAL A 479 17.95 21.30 -7.73
CA VAL A 479 17.08 20.48 -6.87
C VAL A 479 17.87 19.64 -5.89
N ASN A 480 18.93 18.98 -6.35
CA ASN A 480 19.80 18.18 -5.47
C ASN A 480 20.48 19.04 -4.38
N LYS A 481 20.84 20.29 -4.70
CA LYS A 481 21.42 21.19 -3.71
C LYS A 481 20.40 21.59 -2.65
N ILE A 482 19.17 21.95 -3.03
CA ILE A 482 18.07 22.21 -2.08
C ILE A 482 17.89 21.01 -1.14
N GLN A 483 17.98 19.79 -1.65
CA GLN A 483 17.81 18.57 -0.86
C GLN A 483 18.95 18.35 0.14
N GLN A 484 20.18 18.61 -0.25
CA GLN A 484 21.33 18.54 0.65
C GLN A 484 21.20 19.56 1.79
N ASP A 485 20.79 20.77 1.47
CA ASP A 485 20.61 21.84 2.45
C ASP A 485 19.46 21.51 3.43
N LYS A 486 18.36 20.94 2.96
CA LYS A 486 17.25 20.44 3.81
C LYS A 486 17.70 19.30 4.74
N GLN A 487 18.50 18.36 4.25
CA GLN A 487 19.05 17.27 5.06
C GLN A 487 19.99 17.79 6.16
N GLU A 488 20.81 18.79 5.84
CA GLU A 488 21.67 19.45 6.83
C GLU A 488 20.82 20.17 7.88
N MET A 489 19.74 20.82 7.46
CA MET A 489 18.80 21.51 8.36
C MET A 489 18.16 20.56 9.37
N GLU A 490 17.76 19.35 8.92
CA GLU A 490 17.17 18.31 9.79
C GLU A 490 18.20 17.79 10.82
N ASN A 491 19.42 17.51 10.37
CA ASN A 491 20.49 17.09 11.24
C ASN A 491 20.80 18.15 12.32
N LEU A 492 20.79 19.42 11.95
CA LEU A 492 20.99 20.54 12.86
C LEU A 492 19.81 20.72 13.83
N LYS A 493 18.56 20.54 13.39
CA LYS A 493 17.40 20.54 14.30
C LYS A 493 17.53 19.44 15.36
N PHE A 494 17.92 18.23 14.94
CA PHE A 494 18.15 17.12 15.86
C PHE A 494 19.28 17.39 16.85
N GLU A 495 20.39 18.00 16.39
CA GLU A 495 21.50 18.41 17.25
C GLU A 495 21.06 19.49 18.26
N ALA A 496 20.25 20.46 17.83
CA ALA A 496 19.69 21.48 18.69
C ALA A 496 18.82 20.90 19.82
N ASP A 497 17.91 19.97 19.45
CA ASP A 497 17.03 19.30 20.40
C ASP A 497 17.82 18.42 21.39
N LYS A 498 18.91 17.80 20.96
CA LYS A 498 19.81 17.05 21.81
C LYS A 498 20.55 18.00 22.79
N ALA A 499 21.12 19.10 22.28
CA ALA A 499 21.80 20.10 23.08
C ALA A 499 20.85 20.77 24.10
N GLU A 500 19.59 20.99 23.76
CA GLU A 500 18.56 21.52 24.67
C GLU A 500 18.29 20.56 25.84
N ARG A 501 18.20 19.26 25.57
CA ARG A 501 18.04 18.21 26.60
C ARG A 501 19.28 18.13 27.52
N GLU A 502 20.46 18.38 26.99
CA GLU A 502 21.74 18.43 27.74
C GLU A 502 21.96 19.76 28.48
N GLY A 503 21.03 20.74 28.31
CA GLY A 503 21.11 22.06 28.95
C GLY A 503 22.12 23.01 28.31
N ASN A 504 22.62 22.72 27.11
CA ASN A 504 23.59 23.53 26.39
C ASN A 504 22.89 24.60 25.53
N TYR A 505 22.31 25.61 26.18
CA TYR A 505 21.56 26.67 25.50
C TYR A 505 22.40 27.54 24.56
N GLY A 506 23.73 27.65 24.81
CA GLY A 506 24.63 28.37 23.91
C GLY A 506 24.70 27.72 22.53
N ARG A 507 24.83 26.38 22.49
CA ARG A 507 24.83 25.62 21.24
C ARG A 507 23.48 25.66 20.54
N VAL A 508 22.38 25.62 21.29
CA VAL A 508 21.03 25.76 20.77
C VAL A 508 20.84 27.10 20.06
N ALA A 509 21.29 28.18 20.69
CA ALA A 509 21.19 29.51 20.10
C ALA A 509 22.03 29.66 18.82
N GLU A 510 23.26 29.15 18.80
CA GLU A 510 24.12 29.13 17.63
C GLU A 510 23.48 28.39 16.45
N ILE A 511 22.91 27.23 16.71
CA ILE A 511 22.26 26.41 15.66
C ILE A 511 20.98 27.11 15.20
N ARG A 512 20.04 27.46 16.09
CA ARG A 512 18.71 27.98 15.71
C ARG A 512 18.77 29.37 15.07
N TYR A 513 19.58 30.27 15.58
CA TYR A 513 19.64 31.66 15.09
C TYR A 513 20.77 31.94 14.11
N GLY A 514 21.77 31.08 14.03
CA GLY A 514 22.90 31.21 13.11
C GLY A 514 22.76 30.27 11.91
N ARG A 515 23.06 28.98 12.11
CA ARG A 515 23.20 28.02 11.00
C ARG A 515 21.89 27.70 10.29
N LEU A 516 20.80 27.46 11.03
CA LEU A 516 19.50 27.14 10.42
C LEU A 516 18.97 28.31 9.57
N LYS A 517 19.18 29.54 10.01
CA LYS A 517 18.77 30.72 9.25
C LYS A 517 19.58 30.87 7.95
N SER A 518 20.90 30.69 8.04
CA SER A 518 21.75 30.77 6.83
C SER A 518 21.36 29.72 5.78
N ILE A 519 21.12 28.49 6.18
CA ILE A 519 20.70 27.41 5.26
C ILE A 519 19.31 27.72 4.67
N GLN A 520 18.40 28.27 5.46
CA GLN A 520 17.07 28.66 4.97
C GLN A 520 17.18 29.77 3.89
N ASP A 521 18.01 30.79 4.12
CA ASP A 521 18.25 31.85 3.17
C ASP A 521 18.89 31.31 1.86
N ASP A 522 19.79 30.34 1.96
CA ASP A 522 20.39 29.65 0.80
C ASP A 522 19.34 28.86 0.02
N ILE A 523 18.46 28.10 0.69
CA ILE A 523 17.36 27.39 0.06
C ILE A 523 16.44 28.35 -0.69
N ASP A 524 16.05 29.46 -0.06
CA ASP A 524 15.14 30.45 -0.67
C ASP A 524 15.79 31.09 -1.92
N HIS A 525 17.09 31.34 -1.87
CA HIS A 525 17.82 31.87 -3.04
C HIS A 525 17.87 30.86 -4.20
N ILE A 526 18.16 29.59 -3.92
CA ILE A 526 18.21 28.54 -4.94
C ILE A 526 16.83 28.29 -5.53
N GLN A 527 15.76 28.34 -4.71
CA GLN A 527 14.38 28.24 -5.20
C GLN A 527 14.01 29.39 -6.13
N GLN A 528 14.47 30.62 -5.86
CA GLN A 528 14.26 31.73 -6.78
C GLN A 528 15.02 31.53 -8.10
N GLN A 529 16.24 31.02 -8.07
CA GLN A 529 17.00 30.68 -9.27
C GLN A 529 16.28 29.60 -10.09
N LEU A 530 15.77 28.54 -9.43
CA LEU A 530 15.05 27.47 -10.08
C LEU A 530 13.79 27.97 -10.80
N ARG A 531 12.98 28.80 -10.11
CA ARG A 531 11.80 29.42 -10.72
C ARG A 531 12.15 30.32 -11.92
N GLY A 532 13.29 31.01 -11.87
CA GLY A 532 13.78 31.82 -12.98
C GLY A 532 14.22 30.98 -14.18
N THR A 533 14.75 29.79 -13.96
CA THR A 533 15.20 28.88 -15.02
C THR A 533 14.04 28.11 -15.65
N GLN A 534 13.02 27.78 -14.88
CA GLN A 534 11.87 26.96 -15.30
C GLN A 534 10.89 27.69 -16.25
N GLY A 535 10.71 29.00 -16.13
CA GLY A 535 10.05 29.88 -17.11
C GLY A 535 8.66 29.46 -17.65
N GLY A 536 8.01 28.46 -17.09
CA GLY A 536 6.71 27.92 -17.52
C GLY A 536 6.75 26.45 -17.96
N ASP A 537 7.89 25.93 -18.42
CA ASP A 537 8.09 24.52 -18.81
C ASP A 537 9.15 23.86 -17.90
N ALA A 538 8.73 23.52 -16.68
CA ALA A 538 9.58 22.83 -15.71
C ALA A 538 9.81 21.37 -16.13
N MET A 539 11.05 20.96 -16.35
CA MET A 539 11.42 19.58 -16.67
C MET A 539 11.53 18.70 -15.40
N VAL A 540 11.81 19.31 -14.25
CA VAL A 540 11.90 18.62 -12.97
C VAL A 540 10.83 19.17 -12.03
N ARG A 541 9.81 18.37 -11.73
CA ARG A 541 8.78 18.69 -10.74
C ARG A 541 9.29 18.36 -9.34
N GLU A 542 9.10 19.28 -8.41
CA GLU A 542 9.57 19.13 -7.02
C GLU A 542 8.45 18.92 -6.00
N GLU A 543 7.23 19.24 -6.37
CA GLU A 543 6.11 19.35 -5.46
C GLU A 543 5.03 18.33 -5.80
N VAL A 544 4.63 17.55 -4.81
CA VAL A 544 3.43 16.70 -4.88
C VAL A 544 2.21 17.58 -4.75
N THR A 545 1.32 17.51 -5.72
CA THR A 545 0.09 18.31 -5.82
C THR A 545 -1.14 17.45 -5.55
N ALA A 546 -2.30 18.09 -5.45
CA ALA A 546 -3.59 17.40 -5.38
C ALA A 546 -3.86 16.51 -6.61
N ASP A 547 -3.35 16.90 -7.79
CA ASP A 547 -3.50 16.14 -9.03
C ASP A 547 -2.68 14.84 -9.00
N ASP A 548 -1.47 14.85 -8.41
CA ASP A 548 -0.66 13.65 -8.23
C ASP A 548 -1.35 12.64 -7.31
N ILE A 549 -1.96 13.13 -6.23
CA ILE A 549 -2.79 12.30 -5.34
C ILE A 549 -4.00 11.72 -6.09
N ALA A 550 -4.69 12.54 -6.88
CA ALA A 550 -5.83 12.10 -7.68
C ALA A 550 -5.43 11.03 -8.71
N GLU A 551 -4.23 11.13 -9.28
CA GLU A 551 -3.69 10.11 -10.19
C GLU A 551 -3.42 8.77 -9.48
N VAL A 552 -2.83 8.81 -8.28
CA VAL A 552 -2.63 7.58 -7.47
C VAL A 552 -3.97 6.95 -7.11
N VAL A 553 -4.95 7.75 -6.67
CA VAL A 553 -6.31 7.26 -6.39
C VAL A 553 -6.94 6.64 -7.64
N SER A 554 -6.74 7.28 -8.81
CA SER A 554 -7.24 6.75 -10.10
C SER A 554 -6.64 5.39 -10.42
N ARG A 555 -5.35 5.21 -10.14
CA ARG A 555 -4.64 3.94 -10.36
C ARG A 555 -5.15 2.83 -9.41
N TRP A 556 -5.38 3.15 -8.15
CA TRP A 556 -5.86 2.17 -7.15
C TRP A 556 -7.31 1.74 -7.38
N THR A 557 -8.14 2.71 -7.74
CA THR A 557 -9.59 2.49 -7.83
C THR A 557 -10.07 2.19 -9.25
N GLY A 558 -9.24 2.49 -10.26
CA GLY A 558 -9.63 2.45 -11.67
C GLY A 558 -10.56 3.60 -12.09
N ILE A 559 -10.79 4.60 -11.21
CA ILE A 559 -11.67 5.74 -11.46
C ILE A 559 -10.83 6.91 -11.97
N PRO A 560 -11.14 7.56 -13.09
CA PRO A 560 -10.35 8.68 -13.62
C PRO A 560 -10.53 9.97 -12.81
N VAL A 561 -10.11 9.96 -11.54
CA VAL A 561 -10.31 11.04 -10.55
C VAL A 561 -9.62 12.33 -11.00
N SER A 562 -8.45 12.25 -11.65
CA SER A 562 -7.71 13.40 -12.16
C SER A 562 -8.52 14.23 -13.18
N LYS A 563 -9.30 13.56 -14.04
CA LYS A 563 -10.20 14.25 -14.98
C LYS A 563 -11.46 14.81 -14.30
N MET A 564 -11.81 14.30 -13.12
CA MET A 564 -12.99 14.76 -12.39
C MET A 564 -12.74 16.05 -11.59
N MET A 565 -11.49 16.30 -11.15
CA MET A 565 -11.17 17.45 -10.29
C MET A 565 -11.25 18.81 -11.01
N GLN A 566 -10.85 18.89 -12.27
CA GLN A 566 -10.73 20.18 -12.98
C GLN A 566 -12.03 20.76 -13.53
N SER A 567 -13.10 19.98 -13.64
CA SER A 567 -14.30 20.47 -14.33
C SER A 567 -15.62 20.00 -13.69
N GLU A 568 -15.62 19.43 -12.48
CA GLU A 568 -16.85 18.90 -11.87
C GLU A 568 -17.98 19.95 -11.80
N ARG A 569 -17.67 21.19 -11.46
CA ARG A 569 -18.69 22.25 -11.40
C ARG A 569 -19.21 22.63 -12.78
N GLU A 570 -18.34 22.85 -13.75
CA GLU A 570 -18.74 23.21 -15.11
C GLU A 570 -19.45 22.06 -15.81
N LYS A 571 -18.92 20.87 -15.70
CA LYS A 571 -19.56 19.65 -16.25
C LYS A 571 -20.97 19.45 -15.68
N LEU A 572 -21.14 19.54 -14.38
CA LEU A 572 -22.47 19.37 -13.77
C LEU A 572 -23.47 20.46 -14.18
N LEU A 573 -23.02 21.67 -14.50
CA LEU A 573 -23.88 22.70 -15.05
C LEU A 573 -24.35 22.38 -16.48
N HIS A 574 -23.49 21.74 -17.30
CA HIS A 574 -23.78 21.35 -18.68
C HIS A 574 -24.22 19.89 -18.84
N LEU A 575 -24.54 19.20 -17.75
CA LEU A 575 -24.92 17.78 -17.76
C LEU A 575 -26.10 17.47 -18.71
N GLU A 576 -27.08 18.37 -18.79
CA GLU A 576 -28.23 18.19 -19.67
C GLU A 576 -27.83 18.19 -21.14
N ASP A 577 -27.03 19.18 -21.56
CA ASP A 577 -26.55 19.32 -22.92
C ASP A 577 -25.76 18.09 -23.38
N GLU A 578 -24.88 17.61 -22.51
CA GLU A 578 -24.06 16.44 -22.77
C GLU A 578 -24.88 15.14 -22.88
N LEU A 579 -25.86 14.97 -22.01
CA LEU A 579 -26.76 13.80 -22.10
C LEU A 579 -27.58 13.85 -23.39
N HIS A 580 -27.97 15.04 -23.87
CA HIS A 580 -28.66 15.22 -25.15
C HIS A 580 -27.79 14.86 -26.39
N HIS A 581 -26.47 14.93 -26.31
CA HIS A 581 -25.60 14.45 -27.39
C HIS A 581 -25.76 12.95 -27.67
N ARG A 582 -26.24 12.19 -26.68
CA ARG A 582 -26.37 10.74 -26.80
C ARG A 582 -27.83 10.26 -26.75
N VAL A 583 -28.68 10.96 -26.00
CA VAL A 583 -30.09 10.62 -25.80
C VAL A 583 -30.95 11.69 -26.47
N VAL A 584 -31.70 11.29 -27.50
CA VAL A 584 -32.59 12.17 -28.26
C VAL A 584 -33.95 12.24 -27.62
N GLY A 585 -34.46 13.47 -27.43
CA GLY A 585 -35.73 13.71 -26.74
C GLY A 585 -35.61 13.46 -25.25
N GLN A 586 -36.73 13.13 -24.58
CA GLN A 586 -36.78 12.77 -23.16
C GLN A 586 -36.31 13.90 -22.21
N ASP A 587 -36.58 15.16 -22.57
CA ASP A 587 -36.08 16.35 -21.88
C ASP A 587 -36.43 16.35 -20.36
N GLU A 588 -37.65 15.91 -20.02
CA GLU A 588 -38.07 15.78 -18.61
C GLU A 588 -37.23 14.76 -17.84
N ALA A 589 -36.92 13.63 -18.49
CA ALA A 589 -36.09 12.58 -17.88
C ALA A 589 -34.65 13.05 -17.65
N ILE A 590 -34.06 13.68 -18.65
CA ILE A 590 -32.71 14.22 -18.61
C ILE A 590 -32.60 15.28 -17.52
N LYS A 591 -33.56 16.22 -17.48
CA LYS A 591 -33.60 17.27 -16.46
C LYS A 591 -33.73 16.71 -15.04
N ALA A 592 -34.66 15.78 -14.81
CA ALA A 592 -34.85 15.17 -13.49
C ALA A 592 -33.60 14.44 -12.99
N VAL A 593 -32.92 13.71 -13.88
CA VAL A 593 -31.64 13.04 -13.56
C VAL A 593 -30.55 14.06 -13.26
N ALA A 594 -30.41 15.09 -14.09
CA ALA A 594 -29.40 16.13 -13.92
C ALA A 594 -29.58 16.88 -12.58
N ASP A 595 -30.82 17.25 -12.24
CA ASP A 595 -31.14 17.94 -11.00
C ASP A 595 -30.86 17.07 -9.76
N ALA A 596 -31.14 15.76 -9.79
CA ALA A 596 -30.86 14.86 -8.68
C ALA A 596 -29.34 14.68 -8.47
N VAL A 597 -28.59 14.52 -9.56
CA VAL A 597 -27.12 14.43 -9.51
C VAL A 597 -26.53 15.75 -8.96
N ARG A 598 -27.02 16.90 -9.42
CA ARG A 598 -26.58 18.21 -8.91
C ARG A 598 -26.86 18.37 -7.41
N ARG A 599 -28.05 17.98 -6.93
CA ARG A 599 -28.38 18.04 -5.48
C ARG A 599 -27.44 17.20 -4.64
N SER A 600 -27.18 15.97 -5.07
CA SER A 600 -26.27 15.08 -4.36
C SER A 600 -24.84 15.63 -4.32
N ARG A 601 -24.33 16.14 -5.46
CA ARG A 601 -22.99 16.72 -5.55
C ARG A 601 -22.81 18.04 -4.83
N ALA A 602 -23.89 18.79 -4.67
CA ALA A 602 -23.91 20.02 -3.85
C ALA A 602 -23.97 19.74 -2.33
N GLY A 603 -24.04 18.47 -1.92
CA GLY A 603 -24.15 18.11 -0.49
C GLY A 603 -25.52 18.40 0.14
N LEU A 604 -26.53 18.56 -0.70
CA LEU A 604 -27.90 18.88 -0.27
C LEU A 604 -28.79 17.64 -0.08
N GLN A 605 -28.18 16.44 -0.12
CA GLN A 605 -28.83 15.15 0.08
C GLN A 605 -28.26 14.44 1.32
N ASP A 606 -29.02 13.50 1.89
CA ASP A 606 -28.55 12.70 3.01
C ASP A 606 -27.29 11.90 2.61
N PRO A 607 -26.14 12.10 3.26
CA PRO A 607 -24.89 11.42 2.92
C PRO A 607 -24.90 9.90 3.15
N LYS A 608 -25.96 9.38 3.78
CA LYS A 608 -26.13 7.94 3.99
C LYS A 608 -26.74 7.23 2.79
N ARG A 609 -27.40 7.94 1.87
CA ARG A 609 -28.11 7.39 0.72
C ARG A 609 -27.23 7.31 -0.54
N PRO A 610 -27.60 6.49 -1.56
CA PRO A 610 -26.97 6.53 -2.89
C PRO A 610 -27.02 7.93 -3.50
N ILE A 611 -26.14 8.22 -4.49
CA ILE A 611 -26.13 9.52 -5.21
C ILE A 611 -27.52 9.87 -5.75
N ALA A 612 -28.21 8.92 -6.34
CA ALA A 612 -29.58 9.04 -6.79
C ALA A 612 -30.21 7.66 -7.00
N SER A 613 -31.54 7.62 -6.97
CA SER A 613 -32.34 6.42 -7.22
C SER A 613 -33.54 6.75 -8.09
N PHE A 614 -33.68 6.04 -9.24
CA PHE A 614 -34.71 6.33 -10.24
C PHE A 614 -35.47 5.09 -10.65
N ILE A 615 -36.77 5.27 -10.98
CA ILE A 615 -37.53 4.30 -11.75
C ILE A 615 -37.85 4.91 -13.12
N PHE A 616 -37.38 4.30 -14.19
CA PHE A 616 -37.66 4.70 -15.58
C PHE A 616 -38.81 3.88 -16.14
N LEU A 617 -39.92 4.52 -16.39
CA LEU A 617 -41.15 3.93 -16.96
C LEU A 617 -41.22 4.20 -18.45
N GLY A 618 -41.81 3.30 -19.21
CA GLY A 618 -42.09 3.49 -20.64
C GLY A 618 -41.90 2.22 -21.45
N THR A 619 -42.32 2.27 -22.69
CA THR A 619 -42.22 1.14 -23.63
C THR A 619 -40.76 0.79 -23.95
N THR A 620 -40.55 -0.35 -24.56
CA THR A 620 -39.21 -0.80 -24.98
C THR A 620 -38.68 0.11 -26.09
N GLY A 621 -37.42 0.40 -26.08
CA GLY A 621 -36.70 1.14 -27.17
C GLY A 621 -36.85 2.66 -27.12
N VAL A 622 -37.34 3.26 -26.03
CA VAL A 622 -37.46 4.72 -25.85
C VAL A 622 -36.22 5.42 -25.27
N GLY A 623 -35.16 4.64 -24.97
CA GLY A 623 -33.90 5.25 -24.51
C GLY A 623 -33.57 5.05 -23.04
N LYS A 624 -34.34 4.31 -22.24
CA LYS A 624 -34.11 4.09 -20.77
C LYS A 624 -32.68 3.58 -20.47
N THR A 625 -32.26 2.52 -21.12
CA THR A 625 -30.91 1.95 -20.91
C THR A 625 -29.80 2.84 -21.50
N GLU A 626 -30.11 3.58 -22.58
CA GLU A 626 -29.12 4.49 -23.19
C GLU A 626 -28.84 5.70 -22.29
N LEU A 627 -29.86 6.23 -21.60
CA LEU A 627 -29.65 7.29 -20.61
C LEU A 627 -28.81 6.80 -19.43
N ALA A 628 -28.99 5.56 -18.96
CA ALA A 628 -28.15 4.97 -17.93
C ALA A 628 -26.68 4.83 -18.38
N LYS A 629 -26.44 4.43 -19.64
CA LYS A 629 -25.10 4.39 -20.23
C LYS A 629 -24.47 5.76 -20.41
N ALA A 630 -25.24 6.72 -20.93
CA ALA A 630 -24.79 8.10 -21.10
C ALA A 630 -24.39 8.71 -19.76
N LEU A 631 -25.16 8.43 -18.71
CA LEU A 631 -24.86 8.89 -17.36
C LEU A 631 -23.58 8.24 -16.79
N ALA A 632 -23.38 6.94 -17.04
CA ALA A 632 -22.15 6.25 -16.63
C ALA A 632 -20.92 6.81 -17.35
N GLU A 633 -21.01 7.00 -18.66
CA GLU A 633 -19.93 7.58 -19.46
C GLU A 633 -19.58 9.00 -19.01
N TYR A 634 -20.59 9.82 -18.76
CA TYR A 634 -20.38 11.20 -18.40
C TYR A 634 -19.82 11.38 -16.98
N LEU A 635 -20.41 10.69 -15.98
CA LEU A 635 -20.02 10.83 -14.59
C LEU A 635 -18.77 10.05 -14.22
N PHE A 636 -18.53 8.92 -14.90
CA PHE A 636 -17.43 8.00 -14.58
C PHE A 636 -16.45 7.80 -15.73
N ASN A 637 -16.61 8.55 -16.84
CA ASN A 637 -15.77 8.53 -18.06
C ASN A 637 -15.64 7.16 -18.74
N ASP A 638 -16.53 6.22 -18.44
CA ASP A 638 -16.56 4.90 -19.06
C ASP A 638 -18.01 4.35 -19.02
N GLU A 639 -18.56 4.01 -20.19
CA GLU A 639 -19.88 3.39 -20.26
C GLU A 639 -19.94 2.01 -19.59
N ASN A 640 -18.79 1.35 -19.40
CA ASN A 640 -18.66 0.08 -18.69
C ASN A 640 -18.72 0.22 -17.16
N MET A 641 -18.70 1.44 -16.64
CA MET A 641 -18.96 1.71 -15.22
C MET A 641 -20.46 1.61 -14.91
N MET A 642 -21.11 0.64 -15.53
CA MET A 642 -22.49 0.26 -15.31
C MET A 642 -22.60 -1.23 -15.02
N THR A 643 -23.26 -1.58 -13.91
CA THR A 643 -23.62 -2.96 -13.59
C THR A 643 -25.09 -3.16 -13.95
N ARG A 644 -25.35 -4.00 -14.96
CA ARG A 644 -26.71 -4.34 -15.36
C ARG A 644 -27.11 -5.69 -14.78
N ILE A 645 -28.25 -5.72 -14.11
CA ILE A 645 -28.86 -6.91 -13.53
C ILE A 645 -30.28 -7.06 -14.11
N ASP A 646 -30.52 -8.13 -14.85
CA ASP A 646 -31.81 -8.42 -15.43
C ASP A 646 -32.72 -9.12 -14.40
N MET A 647 -33.77 -8.45 -13.99
CA MET A 647 -34.68 -8.97 -12.97
C MET A 647 -35.55 -10.13 -13.41
N SER A 648 -35.59 -10.42 -14.68
CA SER A 648 -36.24 -11.64 -15.19
C SER A 648 -35.56 -12.94 -14.73
N GLU A 649 -34.26 -12.87 -14.33
CA GLU A 649 -33.52 -13.98 -13.71
C GLU A 649 -33.79 -14.14 -12.20
N TYR A 650 -34.48 -13.18 -11.58
CA TYR A 650 -34.71 -13.09 -10.12
C TYR A 650 -36.19 -13.18 -9.74
N GLN A 651 -36.94 -13.97 -10.48
CA GLN A 651 -38.40 -14.19 -10.25
C GLN A 651 -38.67 -15.15 -9.07
N GLU A 652 -37.71 -16.03 -8.76
CA GLU A 652 -37.84 -17.02 -7.69
C GLU A 652 -37.11 -16.60 -6.42
N LYS A 653 -37.64 -17.01 -5.27
CA LYS A 653 -37.08 -16.69 -3.96
C LYS A 653 -35.61 -17.09 -3.83
N PHE A 654 -35.21 -18.24 -4.37
CA PHE A 654 -33.83 -18.70 -4.30
C PHE A 654 -32.87 -17.84 -5.15
N SER A 655 -33.36 -17.22 -6.21
CA SER A 655 -32.56 -16.35 -7.05
C SER A 655 -32.13 -15.08 -6.31
N VAL A 656 -32.90 -14.60 -5.33
CA VAL A 656 -32.58 -13.42 -4.52
C VAL A 656 -31.28 -13.59 -3.75
N THR A 657 -30.98 -14.81 -3.29
CA THR A 657 -29.71 -15.10 -2.60
C THR A 657 -28.48 -14.93 -3.49
N ARG A 658 -28.64 -15.01 -4.83
CA ARG A 658 -27.53 -14.73 -5.78
C ARG A 658 -27.13 -13.27 -5.80
N LEU A 659 -28.01 -12.33 -5.41
CA LEU A 659 -27.68 -10.91 -5.33
C LEU A 659 -26.71 -10.62 -4.16
N ILE A 660 -26.91 -11.28 -3.01
CA ILE A 660 -26.20 -11.02 -1.75
C ILE A 660 -25.14 -12.09 -1.48
N GLY A 661 -25.33 -13.29 -2.05
CA GLY A 661 -24.55 -14.50 -1.80
C GLY A 661 -25.33 -15.57 -1.04
N ALA A 662 -25.00 -16.83 -1.26
CA ALA A 662 -25.63 -17.96 -0.59
C ALA A 662 -25.28 -18.01 0.89
N PRO A 663 -26.23 -18.44 1.79
CA PRO A 663 -25.92 -18.64 3.21
C PRO A 663 -24.85 -19.72 3.44
N PRO A 664 -24.18 -19.74 4.61
CA PRO A 664 -23.22 -20.77 4.95
C PRO A 664 -23.81 -22.20 4.82
N GLY A 665 -23.08 -23.07 4.15
CA GLY A 665 -23.50 -24.46 3.94
C GLY A 665 -24.29 -24.72 2.65
N TYR A 666 -24.61 -23.71 1.85
CA TYR A 666 -25.25 -23.85 0.54
C TYR A 666 -24.21 -23.75 -0.60
N VAL A 667 -24.51 -24.40 -1.73
CA VAL A 667 -23.70 -24.32 -2.96
C VAL A 667 -23.61 -22.87 -3.42
N GLY A 668 -22.38 -22.38 -3.74
CA GLY A 668 -22.12 -20.99 -4.15
C GLY A 668 -21.80 -20.02 -3.00
N TYR A 669 -21.62 -20.48 -1.75
CA TYR A 669 -21.24 -19.62 -0.62
C TYR A 669 -19.92 -18.88 -0.86
N ASP A 670 -18.95 -19.53 -1.50
CA ASP A 670 -17.62 -18.94 -1.76
C ASP A 670 -17.62 -17.90 -2.90
N GLU A 671 -18.60 -17.95 -3.80
CA GLU A 671 -18.65 -17.09 -5.00
C GLU A 671 -19.06 -15.64 -4.69
N GLY A 672 -19.68 -15.38 -3.54
CA GLY A 672 -20.19 -14.06 -3.19
C GLY A 672 -21.47 -13.69 -3.95
N GLY A 673 -22.09 -12.56 -3.64
CA GLY A 673 -23.30 -12.08 -4.31
C GLY A 673 -22.98 -11.28 -5.57
N GLN A 674 -23.75 -11.46 -6.65
CA GLN A 674 -23.53 -10.76 -7.93
C GLN A 674 -23.59 -9.24 -7.77
N LEU A 675 -24.60 -8.72 -7.04
CA LEU A 675 -24.74 -7.29 -6.78
C LEU A 675 -23.64 -6.78 -5.85
N THR A 676 -23.41 -7.47 -4.73
CA THR A 676 -22.43 -7.05 -3.72
C THR A 676 -21.00 -7.10 -4.26
N GLU A 677 -20.61 -8.13 -5.01
CA GLU A 677 -19.29 -8.20 -5.62
C GLU A 677 -19.10 -7.19 -6.76
N ALA A 678 -20.13 -6.94 -7.57
CA ALA A 678 -20.05 -5.95 -8.64
C ALA A 678 -19.82 -4.55 -8.10
N VAL A 679 -20.59 -4.14 -7.08
CA VAL A 679 -20.45 -2.81 -6.45
C VAL A 679 -19.16 -2.73 -5.63
N ARG A 680 -18.73 -3.79 -4.97
CA ARG A 680 -17.44 -3.82 -4.28
C ARG A 680 -16.25 -3.58 -5.23
N ARG A 681 -16.32 -4.15 -6.44
CA ARG A 681 -15.28 -3.95 -7.48
C ARG A 681 -15.39 -2.60 -8.19
N LYS A 682 -16.62 -2.07 -8.32
CA LYS A 682 -16.92 -0.80 -8.97
C LYS A 682 -17.80 0.06 -8.07
N PRO A 683 -17.24 0.63 -6.98
CA PRO A 683 -18.03 1.39 -6.00
C PRO A 683 -18.60 2.70 -6.57
N TYR A 684 -18.04 3.18 -7.67
CA TYR A 684 -18.53 4.29 -8.48
C TYR A 684 -19.10 3.76 -9.78
N SER A 685 -20.39 3.52 -9.80
CA SER A 685 -21.04 2.94 -10.97
C SER A 685 -22.54 3.25 -11.02
N VAL A 686 -23.12 3.10 -12.18
CA VAL A 686 -24.56 3.02 -12.34
C VAL A 686 -24.97 1.56 -12.14
N VAL A 687 -25.88 1.30 -11.21
CA VAL A 687 -26.49 -0.01 -11.01
C VAL A 687 -27.85 0.00 -11.68
N LEU A 688 -27.99 -0.73 -12.78
CA LEU A 688 -29.21 -0.82 -13.56
C LEU A 688 -29.93 -2.13 -13.29
N PHE A 689 -31.09 -2.06 -12.65
CA PHE A 689 -32.03 -3.18 -12.52
C PHE A 689 -33.03 -3.13 -13.67
N ASP A 690 -32.88 -4.02 -14.63
CA ASP A 690 -33.73 -4.04 -15.82
C ASP A 690 -34.98 -4.89 -15.56
N GLU A 691 -36.15 -4.44 -16.04
CA GLU A 691 -37.44 -5.09 -15.89
C GLU A 691 -37.81 -5.40 -14.42
N ILE A 692 -37.68 -4.39 -13.54
CA ILE A 692 -37.87 -4.53 -12.11
C ILE A 692 -39.25 -5.10 -11.70
N GLU A 693 -40.28 -4.94 -12.53
CA GLU A 693 -41.60 -5.50 -12.31
C GLU A 693 -41.65 -7.03 -12.30
N LYS A 694 -40.60 -7.68 -12.82
CA LYS A 694 -40.48 -9.14 -12.85
C LYS A 694 -39.82 -9.72 -11.60
N ALA A 695 -39.21 -8.88 -10.77
CA ALA A 695 -38.45 -9.29 -9.57
C ALA A 695 -39.37 -9.93 -8.52
N HIS A 696 -38.82 -10.91 -7.79
CA HIS A 696 -39.46 -11.45 -6.59
C HIS A 696 -39.60 -10.36 -5.50
N PRO A 697 -40.69 -10.34 -4.71
CA PRO A 697 -40.90 -9.34 -3.66
C PRO A 697 -39.73 -9.19 -2.66
N ASP A 698 -38.99 -10.23 -2.39
CA ASP A 698 -37.84 -10.18 -1.49
C ASP A 698 -36.66 -9.36 -2.03
N VAL A 699 -36.58 -9.13 -3.37
CA VAL A 699 -35.62 -8.21 -3.98
C VAL A 699 -35.86 -6.79 -3.48
N PHE A 700 -37.13 -6.36 -3.43
CA PHE A 700 -37.48 -5.02 -2.92
C PHE A 700 -37.09 -4.84 -1.46
N ASN A 701 -37.28 -5.89 -0.62
CA ASN A 701 -36.85 -5.85 0.78
C ASN A 701 -35.32 -5.68 0.93
N THR A 702 -34.56 -6.33 0.05
CA THR A 702 -33.10 -6.18 0.02
C THR A 702 -32.69 -4.78 -0.44
N LEU A 703 -33.34 -4.24 -1.47
CA LEU A 703 -33.06 -2.91 -2.00
C LEU A 703 -33.47 -1.78 -1.05
N LEU A 704 -34.45 -1.98 -0.16
CA LEU A 704 -34.78 -0.99 0.88
C LEU A 704 -33.55 -0.63 1.72
N GLN A 705 -32.74 -1.61 2.13
CA GLN A 705 -31.52 -1.35 2.91
C GLN A 705 -30.52 -0.50 2.12
N VAL A 706 -30.40 -0.75 0.82
CA VAL A 706 -29.53 0.03 -0.07
C VAL A 706 -30.04 1.47 -0.20
N LEU A 707 -31.34 1.66 -0.39
CA LEU A 707 -31.93 2.99 -0.59
C LEU A 707 -31.97 3.84 0.68
N ASP A 708 -32.06 3.22 1.86
CA ASP A 708 -32.11 3.94 3.15
C ASP A 708 -30.71 4.22 3.72
N ASP A 709 -29.87 3.18 3.81
CA ASP A 709 -28.60 3.24 4.49
C ASP A 709 -27.40 3.35 3.52
N GLY A 710 -27.63 3.23 2.20
CA GLY A 710 -26.55 3.21 1.20
C GLY A 710 -25.55 2.07 1.40
N ARG A 711 -25.98 0.97 2.00
CA ARG A 711 -25.13 -0.20 2.27
C ARG A 711 -25.90 -1.50 2.16
N LEU A 712 -25.18 -2.58 1.89
CA LEU A 712 -25.73 -3.93 1.88
C LEU A 712 -24.71 -4.90 2.46
N THR A 713 -25.13 -5.73 3.41
CA THR A 713 -24.24 -6.74 4.00
C THR A 713 -24.30 -8.03 3.17
N ASP A 714 -23.16 -8.52 2.75
CA ASP A 714 -23.06 -9.77 2.00
C ASP A 714 -23.17 -11.00 2.92
N ASN A 715 -23.20 -12.21 2.32
CA ASN A 715 -23.27 -13.48 3.02
C ASN A 715 -22.03 -13.80 3.88
N LYS A 716 -20.92 -13.10 3.68
CA LYS A 716 -19.67 -13.22 4.47
C LYS A 716 -19.60 -12.20 5.60
N GLY A 717 -20.67 -11.44 5.81
CA GLY A 717 -20.76 -10.38 6.83
C GLY A 717 -20.04 -9.07 6.44
N ARG A 718 -19.57 -8.92 5.19
CA ARG A 718 -18.91 -7.71 4.73
C ARG A 718 -19.95 -6.67 4.32
N VAL A 719 -19.76 -5.45 4.77
CA VAL A 719 -20.62 -4.31 4.41
C VAL A 719 -20.14 -3.70 3.10
N VAL A 720 -21.00 -3.74 2.07
CA VAL A 720 -20.74 -3.13 0.76
C VAL A 720 -21.37 -1.76 0.70
N ASN A 721 -20.59 -0.75 0.31
CA ASN A 721 -21.00 0.65 0.27
C ASN A 721 -21.60 1.01 -1.10
N PHE A 722 -22.85 1.50 -1.09
CA PHE A 722 -23.61 1.96 -2.27
C PHE A 722 -23.76 3.47 -2.34
N LYS A 723 -23.21 4.24 -1.39
CA LYS A 723 -23.37 5.70 -1.32
C LYS A 723 -22.88 6.44 -2.55
N ASN A 724 -21.93 5.84 -3.27
CA ASN A 724 -21.34 6.41 -4.47
C ASN A 724 -21.93 5.82 -5.76
N THR A 725 -23.03 5.09 -5.68
CA THR A 725 -23.71 4.51 -6.86
C THR A 725 -24.96 5.33 -7.22
N ILE A 726 -25.33 5.25 -8.50
CA ILE A 726 -26.63 5.69 -9.00
C ILE A 726 -27.45 4.45 -9.30
N ILE A 727 -28.62 4.37 -8.67
CA ILE A 727 -29.52 3.22 -8.84
C ILE A 727 -30.59 3.57 -9.84
N ILE A 728 -30.65 2.81 -10.93
CA ILE A 728 -31.67 2.95 -11.98
C ILE A 728 -32.45 1.65 -12.10
N MET A 729 -33.76 1.73 -12.01
CA MET A 729 -34.67 0.61 -12.24
C MET A 729 -35.48 0.90 -13.48
N THR A 730 -35.54 -0.02 -14.46
CA THR A 730 -36.40 0.14 -15.64
C THR A 730 -37.65 -0.71 -15.50
N SER A 731 -38.78 -0.21 -15.98
CA SER A 731 -40.03 -0.95 -16.05
C SER A 731 -40.83 -0.59 -17.31
N ASN A 732 -41.58 -1.57 -17.83
CA ASN A 732 -42.55 -1.38 -18.88
C ASN A 732 -44.00 -1.18 -18.34
N ALA A 733 -44.14 -1.21 -17.01
CA ALA A 733 -45.42 -0.97 -16.32
C ALA A 733 -45.79 0.53 -16.34
N THR A 734 -47.09 0.80 -16.26
CA THR A 734 -47.58 2.18 -16.01
C THR A 734 -47.43 2.55 -14.56
N ARG A 735 -47.42 3.86 -14.26
CA ARG A 735 -47.36 4.38 -12.87
C ARG A 735 -48.43 3.81 -11.94
N GLU A 736 -49.60 3.54 -12.47
CA GLU A 736 -50.72 2.94 -11.72
C GLU A 736 -50.48 1.46 -11.40
N MET A 737 -49.81 0.74 -12.31
CA MET A 737 -49.48 -0.66 -12.12
C MET A 737 -48.34 -0.83 -11.09
N LEU A 738 -47.41 0.13 -11.00
CA LEU A 738 -46.31 0.08 -10.01
C LEU A 738 -46.87 0.02 -8.58
N GLY A 739 -47.88 0.80 -8.28
CA GLY A 739 -48.51 0.80 -6.94
C GLY A 739 -49.17 -0.52 -6.54
N LYS A 740 -49.42 -1.44 -7.52
CA LYS A 740 -49.93 -2.80 -7.28
C LYS A 740 -48.76 -3.82 -7.14
N ILE A 741 -47.64 -3.57 -7.79
CA ILE A 741 -46.48 -4.47 -7.81
C ILE A 741 -45.52 -4.18 -6.62
N MET A 742 -45.33 -2.91 -6.31
CA MET A 742 -44.38 -2.46 -5.30
C MET A 742 -45.12 -1.88 -4.11
N ARG A 743 -44.59 -2.11 -2.91
CA ARG A 743 -45.14 -1.53 -1.68
C ARG A 743 -44.97 -0.01 -1.66
N PRO A 744 -45.90 0.77 -1.10
CA PRO A 744 -45.77 2.21 -0.98
C PRO A 744 -44.48 2.64 -0.26
N GLU A 745 -44.02 1.84 0.71
CA GLU A 745 -42.79 2.05 1.45
C GLU A 745 -41.56 2.07 0.50
N PHE A 746 -41.48 1.19 -0.45
CA PHE A 746 -40.42 1.15 -1.43
C PHE A 746 -40.47 2.36 -2.39
N LEU A 747 -41.63 2.67 -2.93
CA LEU A 747 -41.80 3.82 -3.83
C LEU A 747 -41.46 5.16 -3.19
N ASN A 748 -41.73 5.32 -1.88
CA ASN A 748 -41.38 6.54 -1.13
C ASN A 748 -39.87 6.72 -0.88
N ARG A 749 -39.06 5.70 -1.14
CA ARG A 749 -37.60 5.76 -1.00
C ARG A 749 -36.87 6.09 -2.30
N ILE A 750 -37.58 6.05 -3.42
CA ILE A 750 -37.06 6.42 -4.74
C ILE A 750 -37.09 7.94 -4.87
N ASP A 751 -36.00 8.51 -5.36
CA ASP A 751 -35.86 9.96 -5.51
C ASP A 751 -36.80 10.51 -6.58
N ASP A 752 -36.94 9.77 -7.72
CA ASP A 752 -37.92 10.16 -8.75
C ASP A 752 -38.40 8.96 -9.60
N ILE A 753 -39.65 9.06 -10.08
CA ILE A 753 -40.26 8.08 -10.99
C ILE A 753 -40.57 8.80 -12.31
N ILE A 754 -39.73 8.54 -13.29
CA ILE A 754 -39.62 9.24 -14.55
C ILE A 754 -40.31 8.45 -15.66
N THR A 755 -41.24 9.07 -16.39
CA THR A 755 -41.93 8.44 -17.50
C THR A 755 -41.35 8.87 -18.83
N PHE A 756 -40.80 7.94 -19.59
CA PHE A 756 -40.28 8.15 -20.94
C PHE A 756 -41.46 8.15 -21.93
N HIS A 757 -41.49 9.18 -22.77
CA HIS A 757 -42.52 9.25 -23.84
C HIS A 757 -42.12 8.40 -25.07
N PRO A 758 -43.13 7.93 -25.86
CA PRO A 758 -42.85 7.30 -27.12
C PRO A 758 -42.13 8.24 -28.10
N LEU A 759 -41.17 7.72 -28.84
CA LEU A 759 -40.37 8.50 -29.78
C LEU A 759 -41.20 8.96 -31.00
N THR A 760 -40.99 10.20 -31.40
CA THR A 760 -41.54 10.78 -32.62
C THR A 760 -40.71 10.41 -33.85
N GLN A 761 -41.26 10.59 -35.04
CA GLN A 761 -40.53 10.34 -36.30
C GLN A 761 -39.29 11.21 -36.45
N GLU A 762 -39.36 12.44 -35.99
CA GLU A 762 -38.21 13.39 -35.99
C GLU A 762 -37.10 12.94 -35.06
N GLU A 763 -37.46 12.44 -33.85
CA GLU A 763 -36.51 11.91 -32.90
C GLU A 763 -35.84 10.63 -33.41
N ILE A 764 -36.57 9.77 -34.08
CA ILE A 764 -35.99 8.57 -34.75
C ILE A 764 -34.96 8.98 -35.81
N SER A 765 -35.27 9.99 -36.64
CA SER A 765 -34.33 10.49 -37.66
C SER A 765 -33.01 10.98 -37.03
N LYS A 766 -33.08 11.68 -35.91
CA LYS A 766 -31.90 12.10 -35.17
C LYS A 766 -31.12 10.90 -34.57
N ILE A 767 -31.84 9.87 -34.11
CA ILE A 767 -31.21 8.64 -33.58
C ILE A 767 -30.47 7.91 -34.70
N VAL A 768 -31.08 7.82 -35.90
CA VAL A 768 -30.42 7.23 -37.07
C VAL A 768 -29.17 7.98 -37.44
N GLU A 769 -29.22 9.32 -37.44
CA GLU A 769 -28.07 10.16 -37.72
C GLU A 769 -26.92 9.93 -36.70
N LEU A 770 -27.21 9.85 -35.41
CA LEU A 770 -26.23 9.56 -34.36
C LEU A 770 -25.61 8.15 -34.55
N GLN A 771 -26.42 7.15 -34.96
CA GLN A 771 -25.89 5.82 -35.23
C GLN A 771 -25.01 5.79 -36.48
N MET A 772 -25.36 6.57 -37.53
CA MET A 772 -24.52 6.72 -38.73
C MET A 772 -23.22 7.45 -38.42
N GLN A 773 -23.20 8.45 -37.52
CA GLN A 773 -21.96 9.12 -37.06
C GLN A 773 -21.07 8.13 -36.30
N LYS A 774 -21.63 7.25 -35.45
CA LYS A 774 -20.87 6.18 -34.80
C LYS A 774 -20.26 5.24 -35.79
N LEU A 775 -21.04 4.88 -36.82
CA LEU A 775 -20.55 4.04 -37.91
C LEU A 775 -19.44 4.70 -38.69
N GLN A 776 -19.56 5.99 -39.00
CA GLN A 776 -18.54 6.78 -39.70
C GLN A 776 -17.21 6.76 -38.94
N LYS A 777 -17.22 6.95 -37.60
CA LYS A 777 -16.01 6.87 -36.77
C LYS A 777 -15.37 5.48 -36.85
N MET A 778 -16.16 4.42 -36.74
CA MET A 778 -15.69 3.04 -36.82
C MET A 778 -15.09 2.70 -38.20
N THR A 779 -15.72 3.18 -39.29
CA THR A 779 -15.20 2.96 -40.66
C THR A 779 -13.96 3.82 -40.94
N ALA A 780 -13.86 5.00 -40.36
CA ALA A 780 -12.67 5.87 -40.49
C ALA A 780 -11.40 5.20 -39.90
N GLU A 781 -11.52 4.46 -38.79
CA GLU A 781 -10.42 3.66 -38.23
C GLU A 781 -9.93 2.56 -39.19
N GLN A 782 -10.78 2.15 -40.15
CA GLN A 782 -10.45 1.16 -41.19
C GLN A 782 -10.03 1.83 -42.52
N GLY A 783 -9.85 3.17 -42.53
CA GLY A 783 -9.47 3.94 -43.70
C GLY A 783 -10.63 4.20 -44.67
N VAL A 784 -11.90 4.06 -44.25
CA VAL A 784 -13.09 4.27 -45.06
C VAL A 784 -13.83 5.53 -44.61
N THR A 785 -13.88 6.55 -45.43
CA THR A 785 -14.66 7.75 -45.18
C THR A 785 -16.10 7.55 -45.66
N LEU A 786 -17.07 7.57 -44.73
CA LEU A 786 -18.49 7.38 -45.03
C LEU A 786 -19.23 8.71 -44.95
N THR A 787 -20.08 9.01 -45.94
CA THR A 787 -21.02 10.14 -45.92
C THR A 787 -22.42 9.66 -46.29
N TRP A 788 -23.46 10.44 -46.02
CA TRP A 788 -24.84 10.04 -46.31
C TRP A 788 -25.70 11.24 -46.70
N THR A 789 -26.73 10.95 -47.47
CA THR A 789 -27.76 11.91 -47.89
C THR A 789 -28.92 11.94 -46.88
N LYS A 790 -29.70 13.02 -46.88
CA LYS A 790 -30.91 13.11 -46.06
C LYS A 790 -31.91 12.02 -46.42
N ALA A 791 -32.03 11.66 -47.73
CA ALA A 791 -32.87 10.59 -48.20
C ALA A 791 -32.53 9.23 -47.56
N ALA A 792 -31.25 8.95 -47.39
CA ALA A 792 -30.79 7.73 -46.68
C ALA A 792 -31.22 7.72 -45.20
N ILE A 793 -31.12 8.84 -44.50
CA ILE A 793 -31.60 8.96 -43.12
C ILE A 793 -33.10 8.77 -43.04
N ASP A 794 -33.87 9.40 -43.92
CA ASP A 794 -35.35 9.30 -43.94
C ASP A 794 -35.80 7.85 -44.26
N TYR A 795 -35.08 7.17 -45.15
CA TYR A 795 -35.35 5.76 -45.47
C TYR A 795 -35.06 4.84 -44.26
N LEU A 796 -33.88 4.97 -43.65
CA LEU A 796 -33.49 4.14 -42.52
C LEU A 796 -34.40 4.42 -41.29
N SER A 797 -34.86 5.66 -41.13
CA SER A 797 -35.79 6.04 -40.09
C SER A 797 -37.17 5.40 -40.29
N ARG A 798 -37.64 5.33 -41.53
CA ARG A 798 -38.91 4.68 -41.87
C ARG A 798 -38.86 3.18 -41.64
N VAL A 799 -37.80 2.52 -42.07
CA VAL A 799 -37.62 1.09 -41.95
C VAL A 799 -37.24 0.66 -40.54
N GLY A 800 -36.47 1.50 -39.84
CA GLY A 800 -36.02 1.25 -38.47
C GLY A 800 -37.02 1.64 -37.37
N PHE A 801 -38.17 2.23 -37.71
CA PHE A 801 -39.19 2.59 -36.72
C PHE A 801 -40.25 1.53 -36.57
N ASP A 802 -40.53 1.15 -35.33
CA ASP A 802 -41.67 0.29 -34.96
C ASP A 802 -42.39 0.92 -33.76
N PRO A 803 -43.71 1.17 -33.87
CA PRO A 803 -44.47 1.77 -32.75
C PRO A 803 -44.40 0.99 -31.43
N THR A 804 -44.19 -0.34 -31.49
CA THR A 804 -44.12 -1.21 -30.31
C THR A 804 -42.71 -1.31 -29.72
N PHE A 805 -41.68 -1.32 -30.62
CA PHE A 805 -40.28 -1.53 -30.23
C PHE A 805 -39.40 -0.27 -30.29
N GLY A 806 -40.01 0.88 -30.64
CA GLY A 806 -39.36 2.18 -30.69
C GLY A 806 -38.17 2.20 -31.67
N ALA A 807 -37.01 2.71 -31.17
CA ALA A 807 -35.79 2.77 -31.97
C ALA A 807 -34.91 1.50 -31.92
N ARG A 808 -35.39 0.41 -31.28
CA ARG A 808 -34.58 -0.84 -31.19
C ARG A 808 -34.26 -1.43 -32.56
N PRO A 809 -35.17 -1.41 -33.56
CA PRO A 809 -34.89 -1.95 -34.89
C PRO A 809 -33.92 -1.08 -35.71
N VAL A 810 -33.70 0.20 -35.36
CA VAL A 810 -32.82 1.11 -36.14
C VAL A 810 -31.40 0.54 -36.29
N LYS A 811 -30.84 0.00 -35.22
CA LYS A 811 -29.47 -0.58 -35.26
C LYS A 811 -29.41 -1.77 -36.22
N ARG A 812 -30.47 -2.59 -36.23
CA ARG A 812 -30.55 -3.72 -37.12
C ARG A 812 -30.76 -3.25 -38.58
N ALA A 813 -31.58 -2.25 -38.83
CA ALA A 813 -31.75 -1.67 -40.15
C ALA A 813 -30.42 -1.12 -40.70
N ILE A 814 -29.63 -0.41 -39.90
CA ILE A 814 -28.31 0.05 -40.33
C ILE A 814 -27.38 -1.14 -40.63
N GLN A 815 -27.42 -2.18 -39.80
CA GLN A 815 -26.61 -3.38 -40.04
C GLN A 815 -27.00 -4.07 -41.34
N ASP A 816 -28.28 -4.29 -41.56
CA ASP A 816 -28.81 -5.07 -42.70
C ASP A 816 -28.70 -4.30 -44.03
N TYR A 817 -29.01 -3.02 -44.04
CA TYR A 817 -29.08 -2.22 -45.27
C TYR A 817 -27.81 -1.37 -45.56
N VAL A 818 -26.98 -1.11 -44.57
CA VAL A 818 -25.75 -0.31 -44.75
C VAL A 818 -24.49 -1.15 -44.59
N LEU A 819 -24.28 -1.77 -43.41
CA LEU A 819 -23.04 -2.47 -43.10
C LEU A 819 -22.79 -3.70 -43.95
N ASN A 820 -23.84 -4.55 -44.09
CA ASN A 820 -23.70 -5.79 -44.84
C ASN A 820 -23.44 -5.53 -46.32
N ASP A 821 -24.14 -4.54 -46.91
CA ASP A 821 -23.94 -4.22 -48.32
C ASP A 821 -22.64 -3.47 -48.59
N LEU A 822 -22.28 -2.51 -47.73
CA LEU A 822 -20.98 -1.85 -47.80
C LEU A 822 -19.81 -2.85 -47.70
N SER A 823 -19.91 -3.81 -46.77
CA SER A 823 -18.88 -4.85 -46.61
C SER A 823 -18.72 -5.70 -47.90
N ARG A 824 -19.82 -6.09 -48.51
CA ARG A 824 -19.82 -6.84 -49.82
C ARG A 824 -19.21 -6.03 -50.93
N MET A 825 -19.53 -4.71 -51.00
CA MET A 825 -19.02 -3.85 -52.06
C MET A 825 -17.51 -3.55 -51.90
N LEU A 826 -17.04 -3.38 -50.67
CA LEU A 826 -15.63 -3.22 -50.37
C LEU A 826 -14.84 -4.49 -50.69
N LEU A 827 -15.35 -5.68 -50.32
CA LEU A 827 -14.70 -6.96 -50.63
C LEU A 827 -14.71 -7.28 -52.15
N ALA A 828 -15.72 -6.77 -52.89
CA ALA A 828 -15.83 -6.94 -54.31
C ALA A 828 -15.12 -5.83 -55.11
N GLU A 829 -14.39 -4.93 -54.43
CA GLU A 829 -13.67 -3.79 -55.06
C GLU A 829 -14.56 -2.88 -55.94
N ARG A 830 -15.88 -2.85 -55.62
CA ARG A 830 -16.84 -2.02 -56.37
C ARG A 830 -16.85 -0.57 -55.91
N VAL A 831 -16.33 -0.29 -54.71
CA VAL A 831 -16.11 1.06 -54.16
C VAL A 831 -14.68 1.16 -53.67
N SER A 832 -14.06 2.32 -53.89
CA SER A 832 -12.66 2.58 -53.46
C SER A 832 -12.63 3.13 -52.08
N LYS A 833 -11.63 2.69 -51.27
CA LYS A 833 -11.37 3.24 -49.93
C LYS A 833 -10.77 4.64 -49.96
N ASP A 834 -10.13 5.00 -51.10
CA ASP A 834 -9.39 6.26 -51.25
C ASP A 834 -10.31 7.49 -51.46
N LYS A 835 -11.61 7.24 -51.69
CA LYS A 835 -12.60 8.30 -51.87
C LYS A 835 -13.76 8.15 -50.90
N PRO A 836 -14.40 9.27 -50.50
CA PRO A 836 -15.58 9.21 -49.64
C PRO A 836 -16.68 8.37 -50.30
N ILE A 837 -17.23 7.43 -49.54
CA ILE A 837 -18.35 6.62 -49.96
C ILE A 837 -19.63 7.27 -49.47
N THR A 838 -20.51 7.63 -50.38
CA THR A 838 -21.80 8.27 -50.10
C THR A 838 -22.91 7.22 -50.07
N VAL A 839 -23.66 7.17 -48.98
CA VAL A 839 -24.86 6.37 -48.82
C VAL A 839 -26.06 7.17 -49.28
N ASP A 840 -26.77 6.71 -50.32
CA ASP A 840 -27.94 7.38 -50.87
C ASP A 840 -29.07 6.36 -51.06
N VAL A 841 -30.24 6.80 -51.57
CA VAL A 841 -31.39 5.97 -51.85
C VAL A 841 -31.79 6.11 -53.35
N ALA A 842 -31.91 4.95 -54.02
CA ALA A 842 -32.48 4.87 -55.35
C ALA A 842 -33.48 3.72 -55.40
N ASP A 843 -34.65 3.94 -56.00
CA ASP A 843 -35.70 2.94 -56.14
C ASP A 843 -36.09 2.21 -54.81
N ASP A 844 -36.17 3.00 -53.74
CA ASP A 844 -36.49 2.51 -52.38
C ASP A 844 -35.47 1.50 -51.81
N HIS A 845 -34.18 1.57 -52.25
CA HIS A 845 -33.05 0.78 -51.76
C HIS A 845 -31.83 1.68 -51.44
N ILE A 846 -31.03 1.27 -50.47
CA ILE A 846 -29.76 1.93 -50.18
C ILE A 846 -28.76 1.63 -51.29
N VAL A 847 -28.13 2.68 -51.82
CA VAL A 847 -27.05 2.61 -52.81
C VAL A 847 -25.81 3.32 -52.34
N PHE A 848 -24.65 2.84 -52.79
CA PHE A 848 -23.37 3.39 -52.45
C PHE A 848 -22.67 3.93 -53.70
N SER A 849 -22.11 5.14 -53.58
CA SER A 849 -21.35 5.80 -54.65
C SER A 849 -20.12 6.45 -54.12
N ASN A 850 -18.99 6.49 -54.90
CA ASN A 850 -17.79 7.29 -54.59
C ASN A 850 -17.10 7.82 -55.84
#